data_d756bac12a6d8c08c64f0169ff231172
#
_entry.id   d756bac12a6d8c08c64f0169ff231172
#
_cell.length_a   1.000
_cell.length_b   1.000
_cell.length_c   1.000
_cell.angle_alpha   90.00
_cell.angle_beta   90.00
_cell.angle_gamma   90.00
#
_symmetry.space_group_name_H-M   'P 1'
#
loop_
_entity.id
_entity.type
_entity.pdbx_description
1 polymer ?
#
loop_
_entity_poly.entity_id
_entity_poly.type
_entity_poly.pdbx_seq_one_letter_code
_entity_poly.pdbx_strand_id
1 'polypeptide(L)'
;MSSEREREAAFEFGAIRWAYLGLVIGMFTASISQTIVGPAIPRIVADLGGLAWYSWLSTIVMLVSAVITPISGKLSDIFGRRRFYIIGLVVFMVGSMLSGVATSFGFLIFARTIQGIGMGILMPLSQTILGVLIPARQRGKYQGYMGAVMGASQVAGPLLGGWITDVSSWRWLFYISLPVGFAALVVILRHLHISQESIAPRIDYAGISTMTIAVTTSLLGISLGGSIGWADPQVIILLAVGLVFSVVFVRIELRAEEPIVPMYLFRNSIFTFSTLAAFFMNMAMVAILIYVPVYVQGVLGESATMSGFILIPMNVVLFGMGIVVGNLTTRTGRYKEFASIGAVLQTVGALLMLRLGADSARWEVALFTSVVGFGYGMSFQIYVLAVQNALQRRDLGVGTSTLQFFRNIGNTLGTAIAGTIMTTGLAFSLEQRTTPELAAQLPAGGLDPNVVLNPAQLATLPEPVAALLRASLADAMGHVFFVLPFMTGLSLLFTLFIKVIPLKDTLTDAEDRGREFLDSQAMSSPEDRVLLSPEESHARMKERILGAHLVLLAEQVNDDNAILRDAVAEFGGGDVERGKQLLRSAGTMLLTEDPEVIDEHETFAVELSKRGQLKEMLSDEVTARLDAVAERVAQQPTDVPTKPRIDTVDGIDGGAIRRAVMMLDSAYVADVASRRW
;
A
#
# COMPACT_ATOMS: atom_id res chain seq x y z
N MET A 1 -28.80 -18.23 -21.32
CA MET A 1 -28.08 -18.30 -20.06
C MET A 1 -26.55 -18.15 -20.21
N SER A 2 -25.83 -18.87 -21.11
CA SER A 2 -24.38 -18.67 -21.28
C SER A 2 -24.01 -17.30 -21.85
N SER A 3 -24.75 -16.83 -22.88
CA SER A 3 -24.48 -15.55 -23.54
C SER A 3 -24.78 -14.30 -22.67
N GLU A 4 -25.69 -14.39 -21.72
CA GLU A 4 -25.99 -13.31 -20.77
C GLU A 4 -24.91 -13.20 -19.70
N ARG A 5 -24.48 -14.34 -19.13
CA ARG A 5 -23.34 -14.37 -18.17
C ARG A 5 -22.03 -13.89 -18.80
N GLU A 6 -21.79 -14.23 -20.08
CA GLU A 6 -20.63 -13.71 -20.81
C GLU A 6 -20.71 -12.19 -21.07
N ARG A 7 -21.91 -11.66 -21.31
CA ARG A 7 -22.13 -10.21 -21.46
C ARG A 7 -22.03 -9.48 -20.14
N GLU A 8 -22.54 -10.02 -19.05
CA GLU A 8 -22.40 -9.48 -17.70
C GLU A 8 -20.93 -9.46 -17.27
N ALA A 9 -20.20 -10.56 -17.42
CA ALA A 9 -18.78 -10.65 -17.14
C ALA A 9 -17.94 -9.68 -18.00
N ALA A 10 -18.27 -9.52 -19.27
CA ALA A 10 -17.62 -8.56 -20.17
C ALA A 10 -17.93 -7.11 -19.80
N PHE A 11 -19.15 -6.82 -19.33
CA PHE A 11 -19.56 -5.50 -18.83
C PHE A 11 -18.86 -5.16 -17.52
N GLU A 12 -18.80 -6.10 -16.57
CA GLU A 12 -18.06 -5.93 -15.32
C GLU A 12 -16.56 -5.70 -15.58
N PHE A 13 -15.96 -6.47 -16.47
CA PHE A 13 -14.55 -6.31 -16.84
C PHE A 13 -14.28 -4.96 -17.55
N GLY A 14 -15.24 -4.48 -18.34
CA GLY A 14 -15.22 -3.15 -18.94
C GLY A 14 -15.30 -2.03 -17.89
N ALA A 15 -16.20 -2.15 -16.93
CA ALA A 15 -16.38 -1.18 -15.86
C ALA A 15 -15.13 -1.07 -14.95
N ILE A 16 -14.51 -2.21 -14.61
CA ILE A 16 -13.26 -2.25 -13.83
C ILE A 16 -12.12 -1.53 -14.56
N ARG A 17 -11.98 -1.70 -15.88
CA ARG A 17 -10.95 -1.01 -16.67
C ARG A 17 -11.13 0.51 -16.66
N TRP A 18 -12.36 1.00 -16.81
CA TRP A 18 -12.65 2.42 -16.77
C TRP A 18 -12.47 2.99 -15.36
N ALA A 19 -12.91 2.27 -14.31
CA ALA A 19 -12.68 2.66 -12.94
C ALA A 19 -11.16 2.78 -12.65
N TYR A 20 -10.38 1.79 -13.09
CA TYR A 20 -8.92 1.81 -12.97
C TYR A 20 -8.31 3.02 -13.72
N LEU A 21 -8.75 3.30 -14.93
CA LEU A 21 -8.29 4.47 -15.69
C LEU A 21 -8.57 5.77 -14.92
N GLY A 22 -9.76 5.91 -14.34
CA GLY A 22 -10.11 7.06 -13.51
C GLY A 22 -9.18 7.22 -12.28
N LEU A 23 -8.84 6.11 -11.61
CA LEU A 23 -7.88 6.11 -10.50
C LEU A 23 -6.48 6.54 -10.96
N VAL A 24 -6.02 6.02 -12.09
CA VAL A 24 -4.71 6.37 -12.68
C VAL A 24 -4.64 7.84 -13.06
N ILE A 25 -5.68 8.38 -13.70
CA ILE A 25 -5.76 9.80 -14.06
C ILE A 25 -5.77 10.68 -12.79
N GLY A 26 -6.55 10.32 -11.77
CA GLY A 26 -6.59 11.05 -10.50
C GLY A 26 -5.24 11.04 -9.77
N MET A 27 -4.57 9.90 -9.74
CA MET A 27 -3.24 9.76 -9.16
C MET A 27 -2.18 10.53 -9.98
N PHE A 28 -2.26 10.51 -11.31
CA PHE A 28 -1.40 11.31 -12.19
C PHE A 28 -1.56 12.80 -11.90
N THR A 29 -2.81 13.27 -11.78
CA THR A 29 -3.12 14.68 -11.47
C THR A 29 -2.50 15.11 -10.14
N ALA A 30 -2.60 14.29 -9.11
CA ALA A 30 -1.99 14.56 -7.81
C ALA A 30 -0.45 14.54 -7.89
N SER A 31 0.13 13.54 -8.59
CA SER A 31 1.58 13.36 -8.70
C SER A 31 2.25 14.49 -9.52
N ILE A 32 1.67 14.86 -10.66
CA ILE A 32 2.23 15.93 -11.48
C ILE A 32 2.14 17.29 -10.78
N SER A 33 1.06 17.55 -10.05
CA SER A 33 0.89 18.80 -9.30
C SER A 33 1.93 18.98 -8.18
N GLN A 34 2.50 17.88 -7.68
CA GLN A 34 3.58 17.91 -6.70
C GLN A 34 4.90 18.40 -7.31
N THR A 35 5.18 18.02 -8.55
CA THR A 35 6.49 18.24 -9.19
C THR A 35 6.52 19.47 -10.12
N ILE A 36 5.38 19.82 -10.72
CA ILE A 36 5.27 20.88 -11.73
C ILE A 36 5.57 22.28 -11.16
N VAL A 37 5.34 22.49 -9.86
CA VAL A 37 5.49 23.80 -9.21
C VAL A 37 6.96 24.13 -8.91
N GLY A 38 7.83 23.12 -8.75
CA GLY A 38 9.22 23.30 -8.36
C GLY A 38 9.98 24.36 -9.18
N PRO A 39 10.05 24.24 -10.50
CA PRO A 39 10.73 25.23 -11.36
C PRO A 39 10.15 26.64 -11.32
N ALA A 40 8.86 26.76 -10.97
CA ALA A 40 8.16 28.04 -10.94
C ALA A 40 8.31 28.81 -9.62
N ILE A 41 8.81 28.18 -8.55
CA ILE A 41 8.90 28.81 -7.22
C ILE A 41 9.62 30.15 -7.26
N PRO A 42 10.79 30.31 -7.94
CA PRO A 42 11.46 31.63 -8.01
C PRO A 42 10.57 32.74 -8.60
N ARG A 43 9.81 32.40 -9.65
CA ARG A 43 8.90 33.36 -10.32
C ARG A 43 7.69 33.72 -9.45
N ILE A 44 7.15 32.72 -8.73
CA ILE A 44 6.04 32.89 -7.76
C ILE A 44 6.48 33.83 -6.64
N VAL A 45 7.69 33.65 -6.11
CA VAL A 45 8.27 34.49 -5.05
C VAL A 45 8.54 35.89 -5.55
N ALA A 46 8.99 36.05 -6.81
CA ALA A 46 9.18 37.38 -7.42
C ALA A 46 7.85 38.13 -7.58
N ASP A 47 6.76 37.44 -7.96
CA ASP A 47 5.43 38.03 -8.16
C ASP A 47 4.70 38.37 -6.86
N LEU A 48 4.72 37.46 -5.88
CA LEU A 48 3.91 37.59 -4.67
C LEU A 48 4.70 38.06 -3.44
N GLY A 49 6.02 38.17 -3.55
CA GLY A 49 6.92 38.38 -2.43
C GLY A 49 7.09 37.13 -1.60
N GLY A 50 7.71 37.23 -0.42
CA GLY A 50 7.74 36.15 0.56
C GLY A 50 8.91 35.21 0.40
N LEU A 51 10.10 35.67 0.08
CA LEU A 51 11.34 34.90 0.00
C LEU A 51 11.59 34.01 1.26
N ALA A 52 11.26 34.54 2.44
CA ALA A 52 11.38 33.81 3.69
C ALA A 52 10.49 32.53 3.73
N TRP A 53 9.48 32.43 2.89
CA TRP A 53 8.53 31.33 2.82
C TRP A 53 8.74 30.43 1.60
N TYR A 54 9.86 30.60 0.89
CA TYR A 54 10.18 29.90 -0.35
C TYR A 54 9.99 28.37 -0.24
N SER A 55 10.57 27.73 0.75
CA SER A 55 10.49 26.29 0.97
C SER A 55 9.10 25.82 1.41
N TRP A 56 8.31 26.69 2.05
CA TRP A 56 6.98 26.37 2.53
C TRP A 56 6.00 26.01 1.43
N LEU A 57 6.20 26.53 0.22
CA LEU A 57 5.31 26.24 -0.91
C LEU A 57 5.24 24.76 -1.27
N SER A 58 6.33 24.04 -1.12
CA SER A 58 6.39 22.59 -1.32
C SER A 58 6.15 21.82 -0.01
N THR A 59 6.74 22.28 1.09
CA THR A 59 6.70 21.60 2.38
C THR A 59 5.28 21.48 2.92
N ILE A 60 4.43 22.53 2.80
CA ILE A 60 3.06 22.51 3.34
C ILE A 60 2.21 21.39 2.74
N VAL A 61 2.32 21.15 1.43
CA VAL A 61 1.56 20.09 0.75
C VAL A 61 2.01 18.73 1.21
N MET A 62 3.33 18.50 1.33
CA MET A 62 3.89 17.24 1.80
C MET A 62 3.49 16.95 3.25
N LEU A 63 3.57 17.96 4.11
CA LEU A 63 3.21 17.86 5.52
C LEU A 63 1.73 17.54 5.69
N VAL A 64 0.84 18.31 5.06
CA VAL A 64 -0.60 18.10 5.13
C VAL A 64 -0.99 16.73 4.57
N SER A 65 -0.43 16.37 3.41
CA SER A 65 -0.71 15.05 2.83
C SER A 65 -0.23 13.90 3.71
N ALA A 66 0.90 14.04 4.40
CA ALA A 66 1.39 13.03 5.34
C ALA A 66 0.44 12.84 6.53
N VAL A 67 -0.10 13.93 7.09
CA VAL A 67 -1.10 13.88 8.17
C VAL A 67 -2.41 13.25 7.71
N ILE A 68 -2.91 13.67 6.54
CA ILE A 68 -4.19 13.23 6.01
C ILE A 68 -4.16 11.77 5.54
N THR A 69 -3.02 11.27 5.09
CA THR A 69 -2.88 9.91 4.53
C THR A 69 -3.45 8.81 5.42
N PRO A 70 -3.03 8.61 6.70
CA PRO A 70 -3.60 7.56 7.55
C PRO A 70 -5.06 7.83 7.92
N ILE A 71 -5.43 9.10 8.17
CA ILE A 71 -6.81 9.50 8.45
C ILE A 71 -7.73 9.12 7.28
N SER A 72 -7.30 9.40 6.04
CA SER A 72 -8.07 9.10 4.85
C SER A 72 -8.30 7.61 4.65
N GLY A 73 -7.31 6.77 4.98
CA GLY A 73 -7.45 5.33 4.95
C GLY A 73 -8.60 4.84 5.83
N LYS A 74 -8.57 5.21 7.12
CA LYS A 74 -9.61 4.82 8.07
C LYS A 74 -10.98 5.39 7.73
N LEU A 75 -11.05 6.70 7.45
CA LEU A 75 -12.32 7.34 7.12
C LEU A 75 -12.93 6.77 5.82
N SER A 76 -12.11 6.37 4.85
CA SER A 76 -12.61 5.74 3.64
C SER A 76 -13.17 4.34 3.87
N ASP A 77 -12.64 3.61 4.85
CA ASP A 77 -13.15 2.30 5.24
C ASP A 77 -14.50 2.43 5.98
N ILE A 78 -14.71 3.54 6.72
CA ILE A 78 -15.98 3.85 7.44
C ILE A 78 -17.05 4.42 6.48
N PHE A 79 -16.73 5.49 5.74
CA PHE A 79 -17.72 6.25 4.96
C PHE A 79 -17.88 5.78 3.51
N GLY A 80 -17.09 4.79 3.10
CA GLY A 80 -17.08 4.27 1.73
C GLY A 80 -16.00 4.90 0.84
N ARG A 81 -15.17 4.03 0.27
CA ARG A 81 -13.98 4.39 -0.50
C ARG A 81 -14.29 5.25 -1.73
N ARG A 82 -15.39 4.96 -2.44
CA ARG A 82 -15.83 5.74 -3.60
C ARG A 82 -16.15 7.19 -3.22
N ARG A 83 -16.97 7.38 -2.17
CA ARG A 83 -17.40 8.72 -1.72
C ARG A 83 -16.19 9.53 -1.28
N PHE A 84 -15.31 8.91 -0.49
CA PHE A 84 -14.14 9.58 0.05
C PHE A 84 -13.12 9.95 -1.05
N TYR A 85 -12.96 9.11 -2.07
CA TYR A 85 -12.13 9.41 -3.24
C TYR A 85 -12.66 10.63 -4.03
N ILE A 86 -13.97 10.69 -4.25
CA ILE A 86 -14.63 11.84 -4.91
C ILE A 86 -14.42 13.13 -4.12
N ILE A 87 -14.60 13.08 -2.78
CA ILE A 87 -14.33 14.23 -1.90
C ILE A 87 -12.86 14.65 -2.05
N GLY A 88 -11.91 13.73 -1.99
CA GLY A 88 -10.49 14.02 -2.16
C GLY A 88 -10.18 14.71 -3.49
N LEU A 89 -10.79 14.24 -4.58
CA LEU A 89 -10.60 14.81 -5.91
C LEU A 89 -11.19 16.22 -6.03
N VAL A 90 -12.39 16.45 -5.46
CA VAL A 90 -13.02 17.77 -5.43
C VAL A 90 -12.19 18.75 -4.57
N VAL A 91 -11.78 18.34 -3.37
CA VAL A 91 -10.93 19.16 -2.48
C VAL A 91 -9.60 19.50 -3.16
N PHE A 92 -8.97 18.54 -3.85
CA PHE A 92 -7.76 18.79 -4.63
C PHE A 92 -7.98 19.83 -5.74
N MET A 93 -9.06 19.71 -6.51
CA MET A 93 -9.38 20.68 -7.59
C MET A 93 -9.69 22.06 -7.04
N VAL A 94 -10.43 22.16 -5.92
CA VAL A 94 -10.70 23.46 -5.26
C VAL A 94 -9.41 24.08 -4.78
N GLY A 95 -8.50 23.34 -4.12
CA GLY A 95 -7.20 23.83 -3.72
C GLY A 95 -6.34 24.28 -4.90
N SER A 96 -6.39 23.56 -6.02
CA SER A 96 -5.73 23.93 -7.27
C SER A 96 -6.29 25.24 -7.86
N MET A 97 -7.60 25.35 -7.94
CA MET A 97 -8.26 26.55 -8.43
C MET A 97 -7.90 27.78 -7.57
N LEU A 98 -7.98 27.65 -6.24
CA LEU A 98 -7.59 28.71 -5.31
C LEU A 98 -6.12 29.10 -5.44
N SER A 99 -5.22 28.12 -5.67
CA SER A 99 -3.80 28.40 -5.90
C SER A 99 -3.57 29.24 -7.16
N GLY A 100 -4.34 29.00 -8.23
CA GLY A 100 -4.25 29.77 -9.47
C GLY A 100 -4.73 31.21 -9.35
N VAL A 101 -5.68 31.52 -8.46
CA VAL A 101 -6.17 32.88 -8.22
C VAL A 101 -5.43 33.62 -7.11
N ALA A 102 -4.37 33.04 -6.55
CA ALA A 102 -3.66 33.60 -5.43
C ALA A 102 -3.05 35.00 -5.75
N THR A 103 -3.33 35.97 -4.88
CA THR A 103 -2.84 37.34 -4.97
C THR A 103 -1.81 37.68 -3.89
N SER A 104 -1.63 36.79 -2.91
CA SER A 104 -0.61 36.90 -1.86
C SER A 104 0.00 35.58 -1.55
N PHE A 105 1.23 35.55 -1.02
CA PHE A 105 1.92 34.32 -0.67
C PHE A 105 1.20 33.53 0.44
N GLY A 106 0.67 34.23 1.44
CA GLY A 106 -0.11 33.59 2.52
C GLY A 106 -1.39 32.92 2.02
N PHE A 107 -2.11 33.54 1.09
CA PHE A 107 -3.28 32.92 0.45
C PHE A 107 -2.88 31.71 -0.39
N LEU A 108 -1.74 31.76 -1.08
CA LEU A 108 -1.21 30.62 -1.83
C LEU A 108 -0.88 29.42 -0.90
N ILE A 109 -0.25 29.68 0.25
CA ILE A 109 0.00 28.63 1.26
C ILE A 109 -1.32 28.00 1.76
N PHE A 110 -2.32 28.83 2.06
CA PHE A 110 -3.65 28.35 2.45
C PHE A 110 -4.28 27.47 1.35
N ALA A 111 -4.26 27.91 0.11
CA ALA A 111 -4.77 27.15 -1.03
C ALA A 111 -4.02 25.82 -1.24
N ARG A 112 -2.69 25.84 -1.06
CA ARG A 112 -1.83 24.65 -1.10
C ARG A 112 -2.11 23.68 0.05
N THR A 113 -2.52 24.18 1.22
CA THR A 113 -2.99 23.36 2.34
C THR A 113 -4.22 22.53 1.93
N ILE A 114 -5.22 23.19 1.33
CA ILE A 114 -6.42 22.54 0.81
C ILE A 114 -6.05 21.49 -0.26
N GLN A 115 -5.16 21.84 -1.17
CA GLN A 115 -4.68 20.92 -2.21
C GLN A 115 -3.97 19.71 -1.60
N GLY A 116 -3.16 19.90 -0.54
CA GLY A 116 -2.47 18.86 0.21
C GLY A 116 -3.43 17.86 0.88
N ILE A 117 -4.58 18.33 1.40
CA ILE A 117 -5.64 17.48 1.91
C ILE A 117 -6.14 16.54 0.80
N GLY A 118 -6.46 17.07 -0.37
CA GLY A 118 -6.89 16.27 -1.51
C GLY A 118 -5.84 15.23 -1.93
N MET A 119 -4.57 15.62 -2.00
CA MET A 119 -3.45 14.70 -2.33
C MET A 119 -3.29 13.58 -1.30
N GLY A 120 -3.40 13.89 -0.01
CA GLY A 120 -3.32 12.91 1.08
C GLY A 120 -4.44 11.87 1.03
N ILE A 121 -5.56 12.19 0.39
CA ILE A 121 -6.67 11.27 0.13
C ILE A 121 -6.42 10.45 -1.15
N LEU A 122 -6.09 11.11 -2.26
CA LEU A 122 -6.05 10.48 -3.58
C LEU A 122 -4.97 9.41 -3.72
N MET A 123 -3.76 9.66 -3.20
CA MET A 123 -2.63 8.74 -3.36
C MET A 123 -2.86 7.38 -2.71
N PRO A 124 -3.15 7.29 -1.39
CA PRO A 124 -3.36 5.99 -0.74
C PRO A 124 -4.65 5.32 -1.20
N LEU A 125 -5.74 6.10 -1.42
CA LEU A 125 -7.01 5.52 -1.85
C LEU A 125 -6.95 4.92 -3.26
N SER A 126 -6.20 5.50 -4.19
CA SER A 126 -6.01 4.89 -5.51
C SER A 126 -5.43 3.47 -5.39
N GLN A 127 -4.43 3.28 -4.53
CA GLN A 127 -3.82 1.97 -4.28
C GLN A 127 -4.76 1.04 -3.51
N THR A 128 -5.49 1.56 -2.52
CA THR A 128 -6.47 0.78 -1.74
C THR A 128 -7.61 0.29 -2.62
N ILE A 129 -8.20 1.17 -3.43
CA ILE A 129 -9.31 0.82 -4.33
C ILE A 129 -8.85 -0.23 -5.36
N LEU A 130 -7.63 -0.10 -5.90
CA LEU A 130 -7.04 -1.12 -6.74
C LEU A 130 -6.98 -2.48 -6.01
N GLY A 131 -6.58 -2.46 -4.74
CA GLY A 131 -6.53 -3.65 -3.89
C GLY A 131 -7.90 -4.30 -3.63
N VAL A 132 -8.99 -3.55 -3.76
CA VAL A 132 -10.36 -4.05 -3.63
C VAL A 132 -10.92 -4.58 -4.95
N LEU A 133 -10.58 -3.90 -6.07
CA LEU A 133 -11.13 -4.23 -7.38
C LEU A 133 -10.42 -5.41 -8.06
N ILE A 134 -9.16 -5.68 -7.71
CA ILE A 134 -8.31 -6.62 -8.44
C ILE A 134 -7.72 -7.67 -7.49
N PRO A 135 -7.82 -8.98 -7.85
CA PRO A 135 -7.20 -10.05 -7.08
C PRO A 135 -5.70 -9.86 -6.89
N ALA A 136 -5.15 -10.28 -5.75
CA ALA A 136 -3.76 -10.05 -5.36
C ALA A 136 -2.76 -10.51 -6.44
N ARG A 137 -3.00 -11.63 -7.09
CA ARG A 137 -2.16 -12.16 -8.17
C ARG A 137 -2.06 -11.22 -9.37
N GLN A 138 -3.13 -10.51 -9.71
CA GLN A 138 -3.15 -9.58 -10.84
C GLN A 138 -2.72 -8.15 -10.46
N ARG A 139 -2.75 -7.79 -9.18
CA ARG A 139 -2.41 -6.44 -8.68
C ARG A 139 -1.01 -5.99 -9.11
N GLY A 140 -0.05 -6.90 -9.16
CA GLY A 140 1.33 -6.59 -9.55
C GLY A 140 1.43 -5.84 -10.88
N LYS A 141 0.70 -6.31 -11.90
CA LYS A 141 0.63 -5.68 -13.22
C LYS A 141 0.06 -4.26 -13.16
N TYR A 142 -1.08 -4.08 -12.49
CA TYR A 142 -1.76 -2.79 -12.40
C TYR A 142 -1.01 -1.79 -11.52
N GLN A 143 -0.38 -2.25 -10.44
CA GLN A 143 0.50 -1.43 -9.61
C GLN A 143 1.75 -0.99 -10.38
N GLY A 144 2.32 -1.86 -11.23
CA GLY A 144 3.42 -1.50 -12.12
C GLY A 144 3.06 -0.35 -13.06
N TYR A 145 1.87 -0.37 -13.65
CA TYR A 145 1.38 0.75 -14.47
C TYR A 145 1.15 2.03 -13.66
N MET A 146 0.59 1.92 -12.43
CA MET A 146 0.48 3.08 -11.53
C MET A 146 1.85 3.69 -11.21
N GLY A 147 2.83 2.84 -10.93
CA GLY A 147 4.21 3.26 -10.73
C GLY A 147 4.80 4.00 -11.93
N ALA A 148 4.59 3.48 -13.14
CA ALA A 148 5.04 4.12 -14.37
C ALA A 148 4.41 5.51 -14.60
N VAL A 149 3.12 5.67 -14.27
CA VAL A 149 2.42 6.96 -14.35
C VAL A 149 2.95 7.95 -13.33
N MET A 150 3.23 7.52 -12.11
CA MET A 150 3.91 8.36 -11.11
C MET A 150 5.26 8.84 -11.64
N GLY A 151 5.98 7.96 -12.30
CA GLY A 151 7.25 8.29 -12.86
C GLY A 151 7.21 9.23 -14.04
N ALA A 152 6.28 9.01 -14.94
CA ALA A 152 6.04 9.95 -16.02
C ALA A 152 5.77 11.35 -15.45
N SER A 153 5.03 11.46 -14.34
CA SER A 153 4.77 12.72 -13.65
C SER A 153 6.04 13.38 -13.09
N GLN A 154 6.98 12.58 -12.57
CA GLN A 154 8.24 13.08 -12.02
C GLN A 154 9.13 13.72 -13.10
N VAL A 155 9.12 13.19 -14.32
CA VAL A 155 9.87 13.73 -15.46
C VAL A 155 9.10 14.86 -16.15
N ALA A 156 7.81 14.64 -16.43
CA ALA A 156 6.99 15.61 -17.14
C ALA A 156 6.71 16.87 -16.31
N GLY A 157 6.60 16.74 -14.98
CA GLY A 157 6.27 17.84 -14.09
C GLY A 157 7.25 19.03 -14.22
N PRO A 158 8.54 18.86 -13.96
CA PRO A 158 9.51 19.94 -14.07
C PRO A 158 9.63 20.51 -15.50
N LEU A 159 9.56 19.66 -16.53
CA LEU A 159 9.63 20.11 -17.92
C LEU A 159 8.43 20.98 -18.29
N LEU A 160 7.23 20.53 -17.99
CA LEU A 160 6.01 21.31 -18.23
C LEU A 160 5.95 22.54 -17.33
N GLY A 161 6.40 22.42 -16.08
CA GLY A 161 6.44 23.51 -15.12
C GLY A 161 7.33 24.68 -15.59
N GLY A 162 8.54 24.36 -16.03
CA GLY A 162 9.45 25.35 -16.61
C GLY A 162 8.88 25.97 -17.87
N TRP A 163 8.48 25.14 -18.84
CA TRP A 163 7.93 25.62 -20.11
C TRP A 163 6.71 26.54 -19.94
N ILE A 164 5.72 26.14 -19.14
CA ILE A 164 4.52 26.94 -18.89
C ILE A 164 4.88 28.27 -18.22
N THR A 165 5.81 28.24 -17.27
CA THR A 165 6.24 29.46 -16.54
C THR A 165 6.98 30.42 -17.43
N ASP A 166 7.75 29.93 -18.41
CA ASP A 166 8.50 30.76 -19.35
C ASP A 166 7.60 31.37 -20.44
N VAL A 167 6.64 30.62 -20.95
CA VAL A 167 5.76 31.02 -22.05
C VAL A 167 4.53 31.82 -21.56
N SER A 168 4.10 31.57 -20.31
CA SER A 168 2.85 32.15 -19.79
C SER A 168 3.00 32.50 -18.30
N SER A 169 1.95 32.43 -17.54
CA SER A 169 1.95 32.72 -16.09
C SER A 169 2.07 31.40 -15.29
N TRP A 170 2.80 31.41 -14.18
CA TRP A 170 2.88 30.32 -13.22
C TRP A 170 1.48 29.85 -12.71
N ARG A 171 0.48 30.72 -12.81
CA ARG A 171 -0.91 30.38 -12.42
C ARG A 171 -1.48 29.21 -13.21
N TRP A 172 -1.09 29.05 -14.46
CA TRP A 172 -1.51 27.96 -15.32
C TRP A 172 -1.04 26.58 -14.84
N LEU A 173 0.03 26.50 -14.04
CA LEU A 173 0.48 25.27 -13.42
C LEU A 173 -0.60 24.61 -12.55
N PHE A 174 -1.41 25.44 -11.93
CA PHE A 174 -2.53 24.97 -11.10
C PHE A 174 -3.77 24.67 -11.94
N TYR A 175 -4.05 25.49 -12.95
CA TYR A 175 -5.23 25.30 -13.78
C TYR A 175 -5.14 24.08 -14.70
N ILE A 176 -3.96 23.65 -15.16
CA ILE A 176 -3.79 22.49 -16.02
C ILE A 176 -4.23 21.18 -15.35
N SER A 177 -4.19 21.13 -14.03
CA SER A 177 -4.66 19.97 -13.27
C SER A 177 -6.20 19.85 -13.22
N LEU A 178 -6.93 20.95 -13.46
CA LEU A 178 -8.40 20.96 -13.35
C LEU A 178 -9.11 20.17 -14.47
N PRO A 179 -8.79 20.33 -15.77
CA PRO A 179 -9.39 19.51 -16.81
C PRO A 179 -9.10 18.00 -16.62
N VAL A 180 -7.87 17.68 -16.22
CA VAL A 180 -7.46 16.29 -16.00
C VAL A 180 -8.17 15.71 -14.78
N GLY A 181 -8.25 16.46 -13.67
CA GLY A 181 -9.01 16.11 -12.49
C GLY A 181 -10.51 15.95 -12.76
N PHE A 182 -11.09 16.84 -13.57
CA PHE A 182 -12.49 16.76 -13.97
C PHE A 182 -12.77 15.51 -14.82
N ALA A 183 -11.87 15.16 -15.76
CA ALA A 183 -11.97 13.93 -16.52
C ALA A 183 -11.93 12.70 -15.60
N ALA A 184 -11.01 12.67 -14.61
CA ALA A 184 -10.97 11.63 -13.59
C ALA A 184 -12.29 11.54 -12.82
N LEU A 185 -12.84 12.69 -12.39
CA LEU A 185 -14.12 12.76 -11.66
C LEU A 185 -15.26 12.16 -12.46
N VAL A 186 -15.41 12.52 -13.73
CA VAL A 186 -16.46 12.00 -14.61
C VAL A 186 -16.35 10.48 -14.78
N VAL A 187 -15.12 9.98 -14.99
CA VAL A 187 -14.88 8.54 -15.14
C VAL A 187 -15.21 7.80 -13.83
N ILE A 188 -14.78 8.31 -12.70
CA ILE A 188 -15.04 7.71 -11.37
C ILE A 188 -16.55 7.72 -11.04
N LEU A 189 -17.25 8.82 -11.29
CA LEU A 189 -18.69 8.92 -11.06
C LEU A 189 -19.48 7.88 -11.86
N ARG A 190 -19.06 7.64 -13.12
CA ARG A 190 -19.77 6.74 -14.03
C ARG A 190 -19.43 5.26 -13.84
N HIS A 191 -18.18 4.92 -13.49
CA HIS A 191 -17.70 3.55 -13.58
C HIS A 191 -17.23 2.94 -12.27
N LEU A 192 -16.92 3.75 -11.24
CA LEU A 192 -16.51 3.20 -9.96
C LEU A 192 -17.75 2.87 -9.12
N HIS A 193 -18.13 1.59 -9.11
CA HIS A 193 -19.19 1.05 -8.26
C HIS A 193 -18.54 0.10 -7.25
N ILE A 194 -18.55 0.48 -6.00
CA ILE A 194 -18.08 -0.34 -4.88
C ILE A 194 -19.24 -0.38 -3.90
N SER A 195 -19.85 -1.55 -3.76
CA SER A 195 -20.78 -1.82 -2.67
C SER A 195 -19.95 -1.97 -1.40
N GLN A 196 -20.21 -1.12 -0.43
CA GLN A 196 -19.59 -1.20 0.90
C GLN A 196 -20.70 -0.98 1.90
N GLU A 197 -20.86 -1.93 2.82
CA GLU A 197 -21.76 -1.77 3.95
C GLU A 197 -21.27 -0.62 4.81
N SER A 198 -22.16 0.33 5.12
CA SER A 198 -21.87 1.43 6.02
C SER A 198 -21.97 0.90 7.45
N ILE A 199 -20.83 0.68 8.07
CA ILE A 199 -20.76 0.40 9.50
C ILE A 199 -21.10 1.70 10.25
N ALA A 200 -21.83 1.61 11.37
CA ALA A 200 -22.16 2.79 12.18
C ALA A 200 -20.86 3.56 12.54
N PRO A 201 -20.74 4.84 12.13
CA PRO A 201 -19.46 5.53 12.18
C PRO A 201 -19.08 5.90 13.61
N ARG A 202 -18.07 5.25 14.18
CA ARG A 202 -17.36 5.72 15.36
C ARG A 202 -16.01 6.30 14.92
N ILE A 203 -15.85 7.62 15.10
CA ILE A 203 -14.63 8.33 14.71
C ILE A 203 -13.78 8.57 15.96
N ASP A 204 -12.54 8.16 15.92
CA ASP A 204 -11.55 8.48 16.97
C ASP A 204 -11.01 9.90 16.78
N TYR A 205 -11.76 10.91 17.27
CA TYR A 205 -11.32 12.30 17.23
C TYR A 205 -10.06 12.55 18.06
N ALA A 206 -9.86 11.79 19.15
CA ALA A 206 -8.67 11.93 20.00
C ALA A 206 -7.43 11.40 19.28
N GLY A 207 -7.53 10.23 18.63
CA GLY A 207 -6.47 9.71 17.77
C GLY A 207 -6.13 10.65 16.62
N ILE A 208 -7.13 11.17 15.89
CA ILE A 208 -6.92 12.15 14.80
C ILE A 208 -6.16 13.38 15.32
N SER A 209 -6.60 13.98 16.42
CA SER A 209 -6.01 15.22 16.95
C SER A 209 -4.58 15.00 17.43
N THR A 210 -4.34 13.95 18.20
CA THR A 210 -3.00 13.65 18.76
C THR A 210 -2.03 13.24 17.66
N MET A 211 -2.46 12.45 16.67
CA MET A 211 -1.65 12.12 15.49
C MET A 211 -1.31 13.36 14.67
N THR A 212 -2.29 14.24 14.43
CA THR A 212 -2.08 15.49 13.69
C THR A 212 -1.01 16.35 14.37
N ILE A 213 -1.10 16.55 15.66
CA ILE A 213 -0.11 17.31 16.43
C ILE A 213 1.24 16.61 16.38
N ALA A 214 1.29 15.31 16.67
CA ALA A 214 2.53 14.52 16.69
C ALA A 214 3.27 14.58 15.36
N VAL A 215 2.56 14.31 14.26
CA VAL A 215 3.15 14.28 12.91
C VAL A 215 3.55 15.68 12.46
N THR A 216 2.68 16.68 12.65
CA THR A 216 2.97 18.05 12.24
C THR A 216 4.19 18.61 12.97
N THR A 217 4.24 18.49 14.29
CA THR A 217 5.37 19.03 15.07
C THR A 217 6.66 18.27 14.83
N SER A 218 6.59 16.93 14.69
CA SER A 218 7.77 16.12 14.35
C SER A 218 8.32 16.46 12.96
N LEU A 219 7.47 16.50 11.93
CA LEU A 219 7.92 16.81 10.56
C LEU A 219 8.42 18.25 10.43
N LEU A 220 7.79 19.22 11.12
CA LEU A 220 8.27 20.59 11.19
C LEU A 220 9.62 20.67 11.91
N GLY A 221 9.75 20.05 13.06
CA GLY A 221 11.01 20.00 13.81
C GLY A 221 12.14 19.38 12.99
N ILE A 222 11.88 18.28 12.30
CA ILE A 222 12.83 17.61 11.39
C ILE A 222 13.20 18.52 10.23
N SER A 223 12.23 19.17 9.59
CA SER A 223 12.46 20.07 8.46
C SER A 223 13.28 21.30 8.86
N LEU A 224 12.93 21.92 9.99
CA LEU A 224 13.65 23.09 10.49
C LEU A 224 15.04 22.72 11.03
N GLY A 225 15.20 21.54 11.65
CA GLY A 225 16.50 21.06 12.14
C GLY A 225 17.57 21.00 11.06
N GLY A 226 17.17 20.65 9.82
CA GLY A 226 18.07 20.66 8.67
C GLY A 226 18.44 22.06 8.17
N SER A 227 17.66 23.11 8.49
CA SER A 227 17.84 24.47 7.99
C SER A 227 18.41 25.46 9.03
N ILE A 228 17.91 25.44 10.27
CA ILE A 228 18.33 26.37 11.32
C ILE A 228 19.20 25.70 12.40
N GLY A 229 19.41 24.38 12.29
CA GLY A 229 20.23 23.58 13.19
C GLY A 229 19.43 22.81 14.26
N TRP A 230 19.93 21.64 14.61
CA TRP A 230 19.27 20.72 15.56
C TRP A 230 19.31 21.19 17.03
N ALA A 231 20.24 22.10 17.37
CA ALA A 231 20.36 22.69 18.71
C ALA A 231 19.44 23.91 18.92
N ASP A 232 18.75 24.37 17.91
CA ASP A 232 17.82 25.52 18.03
C ASP A 232 16.67 25.17 18.98
N PRO A 233 16.35 26.05 19.95
CA PRO A 233 15.26 25.81 20.89
C PRO A 233 13.90 25.53 20.23
N GLN A 234 13.59 26.14 19.08
CA GLN A 234 12.35 25.87 18.35
C GLN A 234 12.30 24.43 17.85
N VAL A 235 13.41 23.92 17.31
CA VAL A 235 13.53 22.53 16.83
C VAL A 235 13.37 21.57 17.98
N ILE A 236 14.06 21.81 19.09
CA ILE A 236 14.00 20.95 20.28
C ILE A 236 12.57 20.90 20.85
N ILE A 237 11.91 22.06 20.98
CA ILE A 237 10.52 22.13 21.45
C ILE A 237 9.58 21.37 20.51
N LEU A 238 9.68 21.56 19.20
CA LEU A 238 8.85 20.89 18.22
C LEU A 238 9.03 19.36 18.28
N LEU A 239 10.27 18.88 18.36
CA LEU A 239 10.57 17.45 18.45
C LEU A 239 10.11 16.87 19.81
N ALA A 240 10.28 17.60 20.91
CA ALA A 240 9.80 17.18 22.23
C ALA A 240 8.28 17.06 22.26
N VAL A 241 7.56 18.07 21.73
CA VAL A 241 6.09 18.04 21.60
C VAL A 241 5.68 16.88 20.71
N GLY A 242 6.34 16.71 19.56
CA GLY A 242 6.08 15.60 18.65
C GLY A 242 6.24 14.24 19.29
N LEU A 243 7.29 14.04 20.07
CA LEU A 243 7.56 12.81 20.81
C LEU A 243 6.48 12.55 21.88
N VAL A 244 6.15 13.55 22.69
CA VAL A 244 5.12 13.43 23.72
C VAL A 244 3.77 13.06 23.10
N PHE A 245 3.34 13.78 22.05
CA PHE A 245 2.09 13.49 21.37
C PHE A 245 2.11 12.16 20.61
N SER A 246 3.24 11.69 20.12
CA SER A 246 3.39 10.34 19.54
C SER A 246 3.14 9.25 20.61
N VAL A 247 3.68 9.43 21.82
CA VAL A 247 3.43 8.50 22.93
C VAL A 247 1.96 8.54 23.36
N VAL A 248 1.37 9.73 23.45
CA VAL A 248 -0.07 9.90 23.78
C VAL A 248 -0.94 9.25 22.70
N PHE A 249 -0.62 9.47 21.43
CA PHE A 249 -1.30 8.85 20.30
C PHE A 249 -1.30 7.33 20.40
N VAL A 250 -0.13 6.70 20.56
CA VAL A 250 -0.03 5.23 20.69
C VAL A 250 -0.87 4.72 21.88
N ARG A 251 -0.90 5.44 23.02
CA ARG A 251 -1.73 5.04 24.17
C ARG A 251 -3.23 5.14 23.90
N ILE A 252 -3.66 6.13 23.13
CA ILE A 252 -5.06 6.30 22.70
C ILE A 252 -5.42 5.18 21.74
N GLU A 253 -4.61 4.94 20.71
CA GLU A 253 -4.83 3.90 19.69
C GLU A 253 -4.93 2.48 20.27
N LEU A 254 -4.17 2.18 21.33
CA LEU A 254 -4.26 0.89 22.03
C LEU A 254 -5.58 0.69 22.79
N ARG A 255 -6.37 1.75 23.02
CA ARG A 255 -7.63 1.73 23.77
C ARG A 255 -8.84 2.09 22.91
N ALA A 256 -8.61 2.65 21.73
CA ALA A 256 -9.67 3.05 20.83
C ALA A 256 -10.43 1.82 20.29
N GLU A 257 -11.76 1.89 20.24
CA GLU A 257 -12.61 0.85 19.63
C GLU A 257 -12.37 0.78 18.12
N GLU A 258 -12.20 1.95 17.47
CA GLU A 258 -11.99 2.10 16.03
C GLU A 258 -10.72 2.94 15.73
N PRO A 259 -9.52 2.38 15.97
CA PRO A 259 -8.26 3.12 15.88
C PRO A 259 -7.97 3.59 14.44
N ILE A 260 -7.29 4.75 14.30
CA ILE A 260 -6.82 5.30 13.01
C ILE A 260 -5.69 4.45 12.43
N VAL A 261 -4.75 4.05 13.30
CA VAL A 261 -3.64 3.14 12.95
C VAL A 261 -3.69 1.94 13.89
N PRO A 262 -4.40 0.86 13.54
CA PRO A 262 -4.54 -0.28 14.42
C PRO A 262 -3.20 -0.92 14.77
N MET A 263 -2.83 -0.91 16.03
CA MET A 263 -1.55 -1.44 16.49
C MET A 263 -1.42 -2.95 16.28
N TYR A 264 -2.55 -3.69 16.13
CA TYR A 264 -2.51 -5.12 15.80
C TYR A 264 -1.91 -5.40 14.41
N LEU A 265 -1.95 -4.45 13.46
CA LEU A 265 -1.33 -4.61 12.15
C LEU A 265 0.19 -4.86 12.27
N PHE A 266 0.84 -4.24 13.27
CA PHE A 266 2.27 -4.43 13.52
C PHE A 266 2.61 -5.79 14.12
N ARG A 267 1.64 -6.58 14.57
CA ARG A 267 1.84 -7.99 14.92
C ARG A 267 1.99 -8.89 13.69
N ASN A 268 1.47 -8.46 12.55
CA ASN A 268 1.69 -9.15 11.28
C ASN A 268 3.11 -8.86 10.77
N SER A 269 3.97 -9.88 10.76
CA SER A 269 5.37 -9.74 10.36
C SER A 269 5.54 -9.25 8.92
N ILE A 270 4.65 -9.63 8.00
CA ILE A 270 4.71 -9.17 6.60
C ILE A 270 4.43 -7.68 6.53
N PHE A 271 3.39 -7.22 7.24
CA PHE A 271 3.06 -5.79 7.31
C PHE A 271 4.23 -4.98 7.88
N THR A 272 4.74 -5.39 9.04
CA THR A 272 5.79 -4.66 9.75
C THR A 272 7.08 -4.60 8.96
N PHE A 273 7.58 -5.74 8.47
CA PHE A 273 8.83 -5.75 7.72
C PHE A 273 8.72 -5.08 6.36
N SER A 274 7.59 -5.19 5.66
CA SER A 274 7.36 -4.46 4.40
C SER A 274 7.29 -2.95 4.62
N THR A 275 6.67 -2.50 5.71
CA THR A 275 6.57 -1.09 6.06
C THR A 275 7.94 -0.50 6.44
N LEU A 276 8.73 -1.22 7.25
CA LEU A 276 10.10 -0.80 7.60
C LEU A 276 11.02 -0.81 6.37
N ALA A 277 10.95 -1.84 5.53
CA ALA A 277 11.72 -1.89 4.29
C ALA A 277 11.38 -0.71 3.37
N ALA A 278 10.10 -0.40 3.20
CA ALA A 278 9.64 0.73 2.41
C ALA A 278 10.07 2.08 2.99
N PHE A 279 10.04 2.23 4.32
CA PHE A 279 10.50 3.42 5.02
C PHE A 279 11.97 3.73 4.71
N PHE A 280 12.87 2.78 4.93
CA PHE A 280 14.30 2.97 4.69
C PHE A 280 14.64 3.10 3.20
N MET A 281 13.94 2.38 2.35
CA MET A 281 14.06 2.48 0.89
C MET A 281 13.74 3.90 0.41
N ASN A 282 12.63 4.48 0.88
CA ASN A 282 12.22 5.83 0.49
C ASN A 282 13.13 6.90 1.09
N MET A 283 13.64 6.68 2.32
CA MET A 283 14.61 7.58 2.96
C MET A 283 15.88 7.75 2.11
N ALA A 284 16.43 6.65 1.60
CA ALA A 284 17.59 6.69 0.71
C ALA A 284 17.26 7.32 -0.65
N MET A 285 16.11 6.96 -1.24
CA MET A 285 15.73 7.40 -2.58
C MET A 285 15.54 8.92 -2.66
N VAL A 286 14.86 9.51 -1.67
CA VAL A 286 14.67 10.97 -1.65
C VAL A 286 15.99 11.71 -1.44
N ALA A 287 16.89 11.20 -0.60
CA ALA A 287 18.23 11.75 -0.47
C ALA A 287 18.95 11.78 -1.82
N ILE A 288 18.90 10.69 -2.60
CA ILE A 288 19.50 10.63 -3.94
C ILE A 288 18.83 11.65 -4.89
N LEU A 289 17.51 11.69 -4.93
CA LEU A 289 16.77 12.58 -5.84
C LEU A 289 17.09 14.07 -5.62
N ILE A 290 17.34 14.46 -4.36
CA ILE A 290 17.61 15.86 -4.01
C ILE A 290 19.12 16.18 -4.13
N TYR A 291 19.98 15.30 -3.63
CA TYR A 291 21.41 15.65 -3.47
C TYR A 291 22.29 15.23 -4.63
N VAL A 292 21.88 14.32 -5.51
CA VAL A 292 22.62 14.07 -6.76
C VAL A 292 22.62 15.27 -7.69
N PRO A 293 21.49 15.98 -7.92
CA PRO A 293 21.52 17.25 -8.63
C PRO A 293 22.47 18.30 -8.02
N VAL A 294 22.48 18.40 -6.68
CA VAL A 294 23.40 19.30 -5.97
C VAL A 294 24.87 18.93 -6.25
N TYR A 295 25.20 17.64 -6.20
CA TYR A 295 26.53 17.14 -6.53
C TYR A 295 26.91 17.43 -8.00
N VAL A 296 26.02 17.15 -8.96
CA VAL A 296 26.28 17.35 -10.38
C VAL A 296 26.47 18.83 -10.70
N GLN A 297 25.67 19.71 -10.11
CA GLN A 297 25.77 21.15 -10.37
C GLN A 297 26.92 21.80 -9.58
N GLY A 298 27.04 21.51 -8.30
CA GLY A 298 27.97 22.18 -7.40
C GLY A 298 29.39 21.61 -7.44
N VAL A 299 29.56 20.29 -7.63
CA VAL A 299 30.87 19.62 -7.67
C VAL A 299 31.37 19.49 -9.11
N LEU A 300 30.56 18.90 -10.02
CA LEU A 300 30.96 18.69 -11.41
C LEU A 300 30.83 19.97 -12.26
N GLY A 301 30.21 21.03 -11.74
CA GLY A 301 30.05 22.32 -12.45
C GLY A 301 29.09 22.28 -13.64
N GLU A 302 28.18 21.30 -13.67
CA GLU A 302 27.26 21.10 -14.78
C GLU A 302 26.02 21.99 -14.66
N SER A 303 25.37 22.26 -15.79
CA SER A 303 24.09 23.00 -15.78
C SER A 303 22.96 22.18 -15.12
N ALA A 304 21.93 22.89 -14.65
CA ALA A 304 20.72 22.25 -14.13
C ALA A 304 20.06 21.33 -15.16
N THR A 305 20.07 21.73 -16.44
CA THR A 305 19.58 20.91 -17.55
C THR A 305 20.38 19.59 -17.68
N MET A 306 21.72 19.67 -17.64
CA MET A 306 22.58 18.48 -17.71
C MET A 306 22.38 17.58 -16.51
N SER A 307 22.23 18.13 -15.31
CA SER A 307 21.86 17.40 -14.10
C SER A 307 20.57 16.59 -14.27
N GLY A 308 19.55 17.18 -14.90
CA GLY A 308 18.31 16.49 -15.26
C GLY A 308 18.55 15.34 -16.24
N PHE A 309 19.36 15.55 -17.29
CA PHE A 309 19.72 14.52 -18.28
C PHE A 309 20.45 13.32 -17.65
N ILE A 310 21.36 13.57 -16.72
CA ILE A 310 22.11 12.52 -16.00
C ILE A 310 21.17 11.61 -15.18
N LEU A 311 20.03 12.15 -14.68
CA LEU A 311 19.05 11.38 -13.92
C LEU A 311 17.97 10.71 -14.79
N ILE A 312 17.85 11.02 -16.07
CA ILE A 312 16.87 10.36 -16.96
C ILE A 312 17.04 8.83 -16.98
N PRO A 313 18.24 8.24 -17.15
CA PRO A 313 18.40 6.79 -17.16
C PRO A 313 17.89 6.14 -15.88
N MET A 314 18.17 6.73 -14.71
CA MET A 314 17.67 6.26 -13.41
C MET A 314 16.13 6.19 -13.42
N ASN A 315 15.47 7.27 -13.84
CA ASN A 315 14.02 7.34 -13.85
C ASN A 315 13.41 6.35 -14.86
N VAL A 316 13.96 6.24 -16.06
CA VAL A 316 13.48 5.30 -17.09
C VAL A 316 13.56 3.85 -16.59
N VAL A 317 14.68 3.48 -15.96
CA VAL A 317 14.85 2.13 -15.43
C VAL A 317 13.94 1.89 -14.23
N LEU A 318 13.83 2.85 -13.32
CA LEU A 318 12.96 2.78 -12.15
C LEU A 318 11.51 2.44 -12.54
N PHE A 319 10.94 3.18 -13.49
CA PHE A 319 9.55 2.99 -13.91
C PHE A 319 9.39 1.80 -14.85
N GLY A 320 10.34 1.59 -15.74
CA GLY A 320 10.37 0.41 -16.61
C GLY A 320 10.38 -0.89 -15.82
N MET A 321 11.20 -0.96 -14.79
CA MET A 321 11.28 -2.13 -13.91
C MET A 321 10.03 -2.34 -13.09
N GLY A 322 9.34 -1.29 -12.67
CA GLY A 322 8.03 -1.40 -12.03
C GLY A 322 7.00 -2.17 -12.89
N ILE A 323 6.96 -1.88 -14.21
CA ILE A 323 6.08 -2.58 -15.15
C ILE A 323 6.55 -4.03 -15.37
N VAL A 324 7.84 -4.23 -15.60
CA VAL A 324 8.42 -5.56 -15.87
C VAL A 324 8.16 -6.49 -14.67
N VAL A 325 8.54 -6.05 -13.48
CA VAL A 325 8.39 -6.84 -12.25
C VAL A 325 6.93 -7.04 -11.88
N GLY A 326 6.07 -6.04 -12.10
CA GLY A 326 4.62 -6.19 -11.91
C GLY A 326 4.04 -7.32 -12.79
N ASN A 327 4.44 -7.38 -14.07
CA ASN A 327 4.01 -8.46 -14.98
C ASN A 327 4.62 -9.81 -14.60
N LEU A 328 5.90 -9.86 -14.23
CA LEU A 328 6.57 -11.09 -13.80
C LEU A 328 5.94 -11.64 -12.52
N THR A 329 5.66 -10.78 -11.54
CA THR A 329 4.98 -11.16 -10.29
C THR A 329 3.60 -11.75 -10.56
N THR A 330 2.83 -11.15 -11.48
CA THR A 330 1.52 -11.67 -11.87
C THR A 330 1.62 -13.08 -12.48
N ARG A 331 2.64 -13.33 -13.32
CA ARG A 331 2.83 -14.62 -13.98
C ARG A 331 3.40 -15.70 -13.06
N THR A 332 4.38 -15.34 -12.23
CA THR A 332 5.16 -16.30 -11.43
C THR A 332 4.67 -16.47 -9.99
N GLY A 333 3.93 -15.49 -9.47
CA GLY A 333 3.56 -15.44 -8.04
C GLY A 333 4.72 -15.07 -7.10
N ARG A 334 5.96 -14.99 -7.62
CA ARG A 334 7.19 -14.78 -6.85
C ARG A 334 7.44 -13.29 -6.64
N TYR A 335 6.91 -12.71 -5.57
CA TYR A 335 7.07 -11.29 -5.29
C TYR A 335 8.26 -10.98 -4.37
N LYS A 336 8.56 -11.85 -3.39
CA LYS A 336 9.66 -11.64 -2.43
C LYS A 336 11.03 -11.64 -3.10
N GLU A 337 11.25 -12.55 -4.03
CA GLU A 337 12.52 -12.67 -4.76
C GLU A 337 12.83 -11.36 -5.52
N PHE A 338 11.84 -10.80 -6.19
CA PHE A 338 12.01 -9.52 -6.89
C PHE A 338 12.27 -8.37 -5.93
N ALA A 339 11.57 -8.31 -4.77
CA ALA A 339 11.86 -7.31 -3.74
C ALA A 339 13.28 -7.45 -3.18
N SER A 340 13.73 -8.69 -2.93
CA SER A 340 15.07 -8.95 -2.39
C SER A 340 16.16 -8.59 -3.39
N ILE A 341 16.02 -9.00 -4.66
CA ILE A 341 16.96 -8.61 -5.74
C ILE A 341 16.98 -7.08 -5.88
N GLY A 342 15.80 -6.44 -5.84
CA GLY A 342 15.71 -4.99 -5.92
C GLY A 342 16.41 -4.29 -4.75
N ALA A 343 16.23 -4.76 -3.52
CA ALA A 343 16.93 -4.21 -2.36
C ALA A 343 18.45 -4.42 -2.40
N VAL A 344 18.92 -5.56 -2.91
CA VAL A 344 20.36 -5.82 -3.15
C VAL A 344 20.90 -4.83 -4.17
N LEU A 345 20.24 -4.68 -5.33
CA LEU A 345 20.68 -3.76 -6.39
C LEU A 345 20.70 -2.30 -5.92
N GLN A 346 19.69 -1.89 -5.13
CA GLN A 346 19.67 -0.55 -4.54
C GLN A 346 20.86 -0.35 -3.60
N THR A 347 21.21 -1.35 -2.78
CA THR A 347 22.36 -1.29 -1.87
C THR A 347 23.68 -1.30 -2.65
N VAL A 348 23.80 -2.12 -3.69
CA VAL A 348 24.99 -2.12 -4.57
C VAL A 348 25.15 -0.76 -5.25
N GLY A 349 24.08 -0.18 -5.79
CA GLY A 349 24.10 1.16 -6.38
C GLY A 349 24.55 2.23 -5.39
N ALA A 350 24.05 2.18 -4.15
CA ALA A 350 24.45 3.08 -3.07
C ALA A 350 25.93 2.89 -2.70
N LEU A 351 26.45 1.66 -2.67
CA LEU A 351 27.87 1.38 -2.47
C LEU A 351 28.73 1.90 -3.63
N LEU A 352 28.27 1.79 -4.87
CA LEU A 352 28.97 2.35 -6.03
C LEU A 352 29.06 3.88 -5.93
N MET A 353 28.02 4.55 -5.40
CA MET A 353 28.04 6.01 -5.21
C MET A 353 29.12 6.48 -4.24
N LEU A 354 29.68 5.62 -3.38
CA LEU A 354 30.85 5.94 -2.53
C LEU A 354 32.12 6.24 -3.35
N ARG A 355 32.16 5.83 -4.63
CA ARG A 355 33.31 6.12 -5.53
C ARG A 355 33.24 7.48 -6.18
N LEU A 356 32.08 8.17 -6.05
CA LEU A 356 31.89 9.50 -6.63
C LEU A 356 32.72 10.53 -5.87
N GLY A 357 33.56 11.26 -6.61
CA GLY A 357 34.47 12.30 -6.12
C GLY A 357 34.43 13.54 -7.01
N ALA A 358 35.37 14.46 -6.82
CA ALA A 358 35.42 15.73 -7.57
C ALA A 358 35.65 15.52 -9.08
N ASP A 359 36.37 14.46 -9.47
CA ASP A 359 36.78 14.18 -10.86
C ASP A 359 35.92 13.08 -11.53
N SER A 360 34.80 12.70 -10.95
CA SER A 360 33.96 11.63 -11.48
C SER A 360 33.34 12.01 -12.83
N ALA A 361 33.29 11.03 -13.74
CA ALA A 361 32.69 11.24 -15.04
C ALA A 361 31.14 11.22 -14.95
N ARG A 362 30.47 11.99 -15.81
CA ARG A 362 28.98 12.07 -15.89
C ARG A 362 28.32 10.71 -16.03
N TRP A 363 28.93 9.81 -16.81
CA TRP A 363 28.39 8.45 -17.03
C TRP A 363 28.44 7.59 -15.77
N GLU A 364 29.40 7.80 -14.87
CA GLU A 364 29.48 7.09 -13.59
C GLU A 364 28.30 7.44 -12.71
N VAL A 365 27.97 8.75 -12.61
CA VAL A 365 26.80 9.23 -11.86
C VAL A 365 25.52 8.62 -12.44
N ALA A 366 25.36 8.69 -13.77
CA ALA A 366 24.20 8.14 -14.47
C ALA A 366 24.10 6.62 -14.27
N LEU A 367 25.20 5.88 -14.32
CA LEU A 367 25.22 4.43 -14.13
C LEU A 367 24.89 4.06 -12.68
N PHE A 368 25.57 4.66 -11.70
CA PHE A 368 25.39 4.29 -10.29
C PHE A 368 23.99 4.62 -9.80
N THR A 369 23.47 5.80 -10.15
CA THR A 369 22.07 6.15 -9.85
C THR A 369 21.07 5.25 -10.58
N SER A 370 21.37 4.82 -11.82
CA SER A 370 20.52 3.88 -12.57
C SER A 370 20.44 2.50 -11.89
N VAL A 371 21.54 2.01 -11.30
CA VAL A 371 21.54 0.76 -10.51
C VAL A 371 20.63 0.91 -9.29
N VAL A 372 20.68 2.05 -8.60
CA VAL A 372 19.74 2.35 -7.50
C VAL A 372 18.29 2.38 -8.01
N GLY A 373 18.04 3.08 -9.11
CA GLY A 373 16.71 3.19 -9.74
C GLY A 373 16.16 1.82 -10.15
N PHE A 374 17.01 0.94 -10.67
CA PHE A 374 16.66 -0.44 -11.01
C PHE A 374 16.15 -1.18 -9.77
N GLY A 375 16.91 -1.14 -8.68
CA GLY A 375 16.55 -1.79 -7.43
C GLY A 375 15.27 -1.21 -6.82
N TYR A 376 15.12 0.11 -6.83
CA TYR A 376 13.92 0.78 -6.32
C TYR A 376 12.68 0.40 -7.12
N GLY A 377 12.76 0.43 -8.46
CA GLY A 377 11.66 0.06 -9.35
C GLY A 377 11.17 -1.37 -9.15
N MET A 378 12.11 -2.30 -8.85
CA MET A 378 11.75 -3.69 -8.53
C MET A 378 11.01 -3.83 -7.20
N SER A 379 11.32 -3.03 -6.18
CA SER A 379 10.84 -3.24 -4.80
C SER A 379 9.63 -2.38 -4.46
N PHE A 380 9.51 -1.18 -5.03
CA PHE A 380 8.55 -0.15 -4.62
C PHE A 380 7.11 -0.63 -4.57
N GLN A 381 6.62 -1.24 -5.64
CA GLN A 381 5.23 -1.72 -5.71
C GLN A 381 5.03 -3.06 -5.01
N ILE A 382 6.09 -3.84 -4.84
CA ILE A 382 6.00 -5.15 -4.19
C ILE A 382 5.68 -5.01 -2.70
N TYR A 383 6.22 -4.00 -2.01
CA TYR A 383 5.88 -3.80 -0.59
C TYR A 383 4.39 -3.48 -0.41
N VAL A 384 3.79 -2.70 -1.33
CA VAL A 384 2.34 -2.47 -1.32
C VAL A 384 1.57 -3.78 -1.55
N LEU A 385 2.00 -4.55 -2.55
CA LEU A 385 1.39 -5.84 -2.87
C LEU A 385 1.47 -6.82 -1.71
N ALA A 386 2.64 -6.93 -1.06
CA ALA A 386 2.87 -7.82 0.09
C ALA A 386 1.95 -7.45 1.27
N VAL A 387 1.86 -6.15 1.61
CA VAL A 387 0.95 -5.65 2.64
C VAL A 387 -0.50 -5.96 2.30
N GLN A 388 -0.93 -5.63 1.08
CA GLN A 388 -2.32 -5.89 0.66
C GLN A 388 -2.68 -7.37 0.58
N ASN A 389 -1.71 -8.26 0.29
CA ASN A 389 -1.93 -9.70 0.28
C ASN A 389 -2.00 -10.29 1.69
N ALA A 390 -1.33 -9.67 2.66
CA ALA A 390 -1.28 -10.13 4.05
C ALA A 390 -2.45 -9.64 4.90
N LEU A 391 -3.22 -8.66 4.43
CA LEU A 391 -4.30 -8.04 5.18
C LEU A 391 -5.68 -8.56 4.74
N GLN A 392 -6.65 -8.46 5.64
CA GLN A 392 -8.06 -8.67 5.33
C GLN A 392 -8.63 -7.50 4.54
N ARG A 393 -9.72 -7.73 3.81
CA ARG A 393 -10.36 -6.71 2.96
C ARG A 393 -10.76 -5.44 3.73
N ARG A 394 -11.22 -5.60 4.97
CA ARG A 394 -11.60 -4.50 5.88
C ARG A 394 -10.41 -3.61 6.27
N ASP A 395 -9.19 -4.16 6.33
CA ASP A 395 -7.98 -3.47 6.79
C ASP A 395 -7.13 -2.91 5.63
N LEU A 396 -7.54 -3.14 4.36
CA LEU A 396 -6.77 -2.72 3.18
C LEU A 396 -6.56 -1.21 3.12
N GLY A 397 -7.57 -0.44 3.48
CA GLY A 397 -7.51 1.03 3.48
C GLY A 397 -6.49 1.53 4.49
N VAL A 398 -6.69 1.15 5.75
CA VAL A 398 -5.83 1.60 6.84
C VAL A 398 -4.41 1.04 6.71
N GLY A 399 -4.25 -0.21 6.27
CA GLY A 399 -2.92 -0.81 6.07
C GLY A 399 -2.14 -0.17 4.93
N THR A 400 -2.78 0.08 3.78
CA THR A 400 -2.13 0.74 2.64
C THR A 400 -1.77 2.19 2.95
N SER A 401 -2.65 2.92 3.64
CA SER A 401 -2.40 4.31 4.03
C SER A 401 -1.32 4.41 5.11
N THR A 402 -1.26 3.48 6.05
CA THR A 402 -0.19 3.40 7.05
C THR A 402 1.17 3.15 6.39
N LEU A 403 1.26 2.21 5.43
CA LEU A 403 2.48 2.01 4.64
C LEU A 403 2.91 3.31 3.93
N GLN A 404 1.98 4.01 3.28
CA GLN A 404 2.27 5.27 2.60
C GLN A 404 2.69 6.38 3.58
N PHE A 405 2.09 6.43 4.76
CA PHE A 405 2.47 7.33 5.84
C PHE A 405 3.93 7.12 6.27
N PHE A 406 4.36 5.88 6.51
CA PHE A 406 5.75 5.57 6.83
C PHE A 406 6.72 5.93 5.70
N ARG A 407 6.32 5.75 4.43
CA ARG A 407 7.09 6.23 3.28
C ARG A 407 7.29 7.74 3.31
N ASN A 408 6.23 8.50 3.62
CA ASN A 408 6.30 9.97 3.69
C ASN A 408 7.22 10.43 4.83
N ILE A 409 7.16 9.77 5.99
CA ILE A 409 8.10 10.02 7.10
C ILE A 409 9.54 9.71 6.64
N GLY A 410 9.75 8.58 5.97
CA GLY A 410 11.04 8.20 5.39
C GLY A 410 11.59 9.29 4.45
N ASN A 411 10.75 9.80 3.56
CA ASN A 411 11.12 10.90 2.67
C ASN A 411 11.60 12.14 3.44
N THR A 412 10.84 12.57 4.45
CA THR A 412 11.18 13.76 5.25
C THR A 412 12.47 13.55 6.04
N LEU A 413 12.62 12.39 6.70
CA LEU A 413 13.84 12.07 7.45
C LEU A 413 15.05 11.95 6.53
N GLY A 414 14.92 11.32 5.37
CA GLY A 414 15.99 11.18 4.39
C GLY A 414 16.51 12.51 3.92
N THR A 415 15.59 13.44 3.59
CA THR A 415 15.95 14.81 3.20
C THR A 415 16.67 15.54 4.32
N ALA A 416 16.14 15.48 5.55
CA ALA A 416 16.71 16.21 6.70
C ALA A 416 18.07 15.68 7.12
N ILE A 417 18.23 14.34 7.19
CA ILE A 417 19.52 13.69 7.56
C ILE A 417 20.57 14.02 6.50
N ALA A 418 20.26 13.83 5.22
CA ALA A 418 21.21 14.13 4.16
C ALA A 418 21.56 15.64 4.09
N GLY A 419 20.56 16.51 4.34
CA GLY A 419 20.78 17.97 4.41
C GLY A 419 21.70 18.38 5.56
N THR A 420 21.47 17.82 6.75
CA THR A 420 22.33 18.09 7.92
C THR A 420 23.76 17.61 7.65
N ILE A 421 23.93 16.40 7.11
CA ILE A 421 25.26 15.87 6.79
C ILE A 421 25.96 16.75 5.75
N MET A 422 25.23 17.20 4.72
CA MET A 422 25.78 18.09 3.71
C MET A 422 26.21 19.43 4.32
N THR A 423 25.33 20.10 5.07
CA THR A 423 25.62 21.44 5.60
C THR A 423 26.73 21.43 6.64
N THR A 424 26.70 20.46 7.59
CA THR A 424 27.76 20.31 8.59
C THR A 424 29.07 19.84 7.98
N GLY A 425 29.01 18.92 7.01
CA GLY A 425 30.19 18.44 6.28
C GLY A 425 30.83 19.53 5.45
N LEU A 426 30.02 20.37 4.79
CA LEU A 426 30.52 21.52 4.02
C LEU A 426 31.23 22.55 4.94
N ALA A 427 30.58 22.90 6.05
CA ALA A 427 31.17 23.83 7.02
C ALA A 427 32.51 23.30 7.58
N PHE A 428 32.54 22.04 7.96
CA PHE A 428 33.76 21.38 8.48
C PHE A 428 34.88 21.29 7.44
N SER A 429 34.55 20.93 6.19
CA SER A 429 35.56 20.83 5.12
C SER A 429 36.08 22.21 4.71
N LEU A 430 35.21 23.25 4.72
CA LEU A 430 35.64 24.63 4.49
C LEU A 430 36.62 25.09 5.59
N GLU A 431 36.32 24.85 6.85
CA GLU A 431 37.21 25.20 7.96
C GLU A 431 38.57 24.52 7.82
N GLN A 432 38.62 23.22 7.50
CA GLN A 432 39.86 22.48 7.34
C GLN A 432 40.71 22.90 6.14
N ARG A 433 40.08 23.28 5.02
CA ARG A 433 40.76 23.60 3.76
C ARG A 433 41.08 25.10 3.61
N THR A 434 40.51 25.95 4.44
CA THR A 434 40.76 27.40 4.39
C THR A 434 42.13 27.70 4.98
N THR A 435 43.10 28.02 4.12
CA THR A 435 44.41 28.53 4.53
C THR A 435 44.34 30.03 4.82
N PRO A 436 45.29 30.57 5.64
CA PRO A 436 45.32 32.02 5.91
C PRO A 436 45.37 32.92 4.65
N GLU A 437 46.00 32.39 3.58
CA GLU A 437 46.10 33.10 2.28
C GLU A 437 44.76 33.12 1.55
N LEU A 438 44.01 32.03 1.62
CA LEU A 438 42.64 31.93 1.06
C LEU A 438 41.66 32.74 1.90
N ALA A 439 41.80 32.77 3.22
CA ALA A 439 40.97 33.54 4.12
C ALA A 439 41.04 35.08 3.79
N ALA A 440 42.20 35.55 3.37
CA ALA A 440 42.37 36.95 2.95
C ALA A 440 41.66 37.29 1.62
N GLN A 441 41.30 36.28 0.82
CA GLN A 441 40.57 36.47 -0.45
C GLN A 441 39.06 36.27 -0.29
N LEU A 442 38.59 35.90 0.90
CA LEU A 442 37.18 35.75 1.17
C LEU A 442 36.48 37.14 1.28
N PRO A 443 35.23 37.25 0.85
CA PRO A 443 34.46 38.48 1.05
C PRO A 443 34.34 38.85 2.54
N ALA A 444 34.35 40.17 2.83
CA ALA A 444 34.35 40.70 4.21
C ALA A 444 33.15 40.30 5.10
N GLY A 445 32.17 39.62 4.56
CA GLY A 445 30.98 39.07 5.27
C GLY A 445 31.00 37.53 5.46
N GLY A 446 32.11 36.85 5.13
CA GLY A 446 32.16 35.41 5.04
C GLY A 446 31.58 34.87 3.73
N LEU A 447 31.79 33.59 3.47
CA LEU A 447 31.20 32.89 2.33
C LEU A 447 29.83 32.36 2.72
N ASP A 448 28.79 32.78 2.00
CA ASP A 448 27.53 32.03 2.05
C ASP A 448 27.73 30.67 1.38
N PRO A 449 27.63 29.55 2.11
CA PRO A 449 27.80 28.21 1.54
C PRO A 449 26.85 27.92 0.35
N ASN A 450 25.74 28.65 0.24
CA ASN A 450 24.77 28.49 -0.83
C ASN A 450 25.27 29.01 -2.18
N VAL A 451 26.33 29.84 -2.22
CA VAL A 451 26.94 30.34 -3.44
C VAL A 451 27.43 29.21 -4.35
N VAL A 452 27.86 28.07 -3.74
CA VAL A 452 28.31 26.91 -4.51
C VAL A 452 27.18 26.28 -5.35
N LEU A 453 25.92 26.50 -4.96
CA LEU A 453 24.75 25.98 -5.65
C LEU A 453 24.28 26.91 -6.80
N ASN A 454 24.89 28.09 -6.93
CA ASN A 454 24.58 29.03 -8.00
C ASN A 454 25.79 29.20 -8.92
N PRO A 455 25.80 28.51 -10.09
CA PRO A 455 26.95 28.57 -11.03
C PRO A 455 27.31 30.00 -11.47
N ALA A 456 26.33 30.89 -11.60
CA ALA A 456 26.55 32.27 -11.98
C ALA A 456 27.29 33.07 -10.87
N GLN A 457 26.94 32.84 -9.61
CA GLN A 457 27.64 33.46 -8.48
C GLN A 457 29.01 32.81 -8.24
N LEU A 458 29.12 31.47 -8.40
CA LEU A 458 30.38 30.77 -8.29
C LEU A 458 31.40 31.26 -9.33
N ALA A 459 30.94 31.56 -10.54
CA ALA A 459 31.78 32.13 -11.61
C ALA A 459 32.28 33.55 -11.34
N THR A 460 31.71 34.27 -10.39
CA THR A 460 32.18 35.63 -10.01
C THR A 460 33.28 35.61 -8.93
N LEU A 461 33.52 34.43 -8.32
CA LEU A 461 34.54 34.28 -7.30
C LEU A 461 35.93 34.04 -7.92
N PRO A 462 37.04 34.43 -7.22
CA PRO A 462 38.38 34.02 -7.62
C PRO A 462 38.50 32.49 -7.74
N GLU A 463 39.21 32.03 -8.78
CA GLU A 463 39.32 30.57 -9.03
C GLU A 463 39.79 29.75 -7.83
N PRO A 464 40.75 30.22 -6.98
CA PRO A 464 41.12 29.47 -5.77
C PRO A 464 39.99 29.31 -4.76
N VAL A 465 39.11 30.31 -4.65
CA VAL A 465 37.93 30.29 -3.75
C VAL A 465 36.85 29.35 -4.33
N ALA A 466 36.63 29.41 -5.63
CA ALA A 466 35.67 28.53 -6.31
C ALA A 466 36.13 27.05 -6.24
N ALA A 467 37.42 26.80 -6.41
CA ALA A 467 38.00 25.46 -6.26
C ALA A 467 37.87 24.92 -4.82
N LEU A 468 38.14 25.78 -3.81
CA LEU A 468 37.92 25.45 -2.40
C LEU A 468 36.49 25.03 -2.13
N LEU A 469 35.51 25.83 -2.61
CA LEU A 469 34.08 25.53 -2.43
C LEU A 469 33.67 24.22 -3.08
N ARG A 470 34.10 23.95 -4.33
CA ARG A 470 33.82 22.70 -5.04
C ARG A 470 34.41 21.49 -4.32
N ALA A 471 35.67 21.57 -3.86
CA ALA A 471 36.32 20.51 -3.13
C ALA A 471 35.63 20.25 -1.77
N SER A 472 35.29 21.28 -1.05
CA SER A 472 34.58 21.15 0.23
C SER A 472 33.17 20.57 0.06
N LEU A 473 32.47 20.93 -1.01
CA LEU A 473 31.18 20.33 -1.33
C LEU A 473 31.34 18.86 -1.76
N ALA A 474 32.40 18.50 -2.49
CA ALA A 474 32.66 17.13 -2.86
C ALA A 474 32.87 16.22 -1.61
N ASP A 475 33.63 16.71 -0.62
CA ASP A 475 33.79 16.01 0.66
C ASP A 475 32.45 15.85 1.40
N ALA A 476 31.68 16.95 1.49
CA ALA A 476 30.36 16.93 2.11
C ALA A 476 29.42 15.92 1.43
N MET A 477 29.42 15.88 0.10
CA MET A 477 28.63 14.91 -0.68
C MET A 477 29.12 13.48 -0.46
N GLY A 478 30.43 13.27 -0.30
CA GLY A 478 30.99 11.97 0.08
C GLY A 478 30.39 11.46 1.39
N HIS A 479 30.24 12.32 2.39
CA HIS A 479 29.58 11.97 3.66
C HIS A 479 28.09 11.66 3.48
N VAL A 480 27.37 12.38 2.62
CA VAL A 480 25.96 12.07 2.27
C VAL A 480 25.88 10.69 1.62
N PHE A 481 26.74 10.41 0.62
CA PHE A 481 26.76 9.12 -0.06
C PHE A 481 27.14 7.97 0.86
N PHE A 482 27.95 8.23 1.90
CA PHE A 482 28.34 7.22 2.90
C PHE A 482 27.15 6.69 3.70
N VAL A 483 26.14 7.49 3.94
CA VAL A 483 24.96 7.07 4.74
C VAL A 483 23.94 6.27 3.90
N LEU A 484 23.93 6.44 2.57
CA LEU A 484 22.99 5.75 1.70
C LEU A 484 23.06 4.21 1.78
N PRO A 485 24.22 3.55 1.80
CA PRO A 485 24.30 2.11 1.98
C PRO A 485 23.73 1.60 3.30
N PHE A 486 23.81 2.38 4.38
CA PHE A 486 23.16 2.02 5.64
C PHE A 486 21.63 2.02 5.52
N MET A 487 21.07 3.07 4.91
CA MET A 487 19.64 3.15 4.70
C MET A 487 19.14 2.01 3.80
N THR A 488 19.80 1.80 2.65
CA THR A 488 19.44 0.71 1.72
C THR A 488 19.72 -0.67 2.29
N GLY A 489 20.79 -0.82 3.08
CA GLY A 489 21.13 -2.05 3.80
C GLY A 489 20.08 -2.43 4.84
N LEU A 490 19.54 -1.45 5.59
CA LEU A 490 18.41 -1.69 6.49
C LEU A 490 17.15 -2.07 5.73
N SER A 491 16.87 -1.44 4.58
CA SER A 491 15.78 -1.86 3.70
C SER A 491 15.95 -3.31 3.24
N LEU A 492 17.16 -3.70 2.81
CA LEU A 492 17.50 -5.07 2.45
C LEU A 492 17.29 -6.03 3.62
N LEU A 493 17.82 -5.67 4.80
CA LEU A 493 17.70 -6.48 6.02
C LEU A 493 16.22 -6.79 6.31
N PHE A 494 15.36 -5.78 6.36
CA PHE A 494 13.93 -5.98 6.61
C PHE A 494 13.23 -6.72 5.49
N THR A 495 13.64 -6.54 4.22
CA THR A 495 13.09 -7.30 3.09
C THR A 495 13.34 -8.79 3.23
N LEU A 496 14.51 -9.21 3.71
CA LEU A 496 14.83 -10.62 3.92
C LEU A 496 13.94 -11.30 4.98
N PHE A 497 13.46 -10.54 5.98
CA PHE A 497 12.55 -11.05 7.02
C PHE A 497 11.09 -11.13 6.58
N ILE A 498 10.71 -10.60 5.40
CA ILE A 498 9.34 -10.72 4.88
C ILE A 498 9.04 -12.20 4.64
N LYS A 499 8.00 -12.72 5.28
CA LYS A 499 7.49 -14.08 5.02
C LYS A 499 6.76 -14.12 3.68
N VAL A 500 6.90 -15.24 2.96
CA VAL A 500 6.17 -15.46 1.70
C VAL A 500 4.85 -16.13 2.00
N ILE A 501 3.77 -15.55 1.50
CA ILE A 501 2.45 -16.17 1.43
C ILE A 501 2.01 -16.21 -0.03
N PRO A 502 1.35 -17.27 -0.50
CA PRO A 502 0.84 -17.31 -1.87
C PRO A 502 -0.04 -16.09 -2.18
N LEU A 503 0.04 -15.61 -3.40
CA LEU A 503 -0.85 -14.53 -3.84
C LEU A 503 -2.26 -15.07 -4.03
N LYS A 504 -3.25 -14.41 -3.43
CA LYS A 504 -4.66 -14.80 -3.53
C LYS A 504 -5.15 -14.61 -4.98
N ASP A 505 -5.75 -15.64 -5.56
CA ASP A 505 -6.27 -15.64 -6.93
C ASP A 505 -7.67 -15.05 -7.04
N THR A 506 -8.41 -14.98 -5.94
CA THR A 506 -9.79 -14.48 -5.86
C THR A 506 -9.89 -13.26 -4.95
N LEU A 507 -10.88 -12.41 -5.24
CA LEU A 507 -11.20 -11.23 -4.41
C LEU A 507 -11.91 -11.60 -3.11
N THR A 508 -12.58 -12.74 -3.11
CA THR A 508 -13.36 -13.22 -1.98
C THR A 508 -12.51 -14.16 -1.13
N ASP A 509 -12.34 -13.86 0.14
CA ASP A 509 -11.85 -14.84 1.11
C ASP A 509 -12.88 -15.98 1.20
N ALA A 510 -12.44 -17.20 1.57
CA ALA A 510 -13.35 -18.32 1.73
C ALA A 510 -14.48 -18.03 2.73
N GLU A 511 -14.19 -17.20 3.75
CA GLU A 511 -15.18 -16.70 4.72
C GLU A 511 -16.21 -15.74 4.09
N ASP A 512 -15.78 -14.85 3.17
CA ASP A 512 -16.70 -13.92 2.51
C ASP A 512 -17.62 -14.66 1.55
N ARG A 513 -17.12 -15.70 0.86
CA ARG A 513 -17.94 -16.59 0.01
C ARG A 513 -18.95 -17.37 0.85
N GLY A 514 -18.53 -17.85 2.02
CA GLY A 514 -19.43 -18.49 2.97
C GLY A 514 -20.52 -17.54 3.46
N ARG A 515 -20.18 -16.28 3.76
CA ARG A 515 -21.15 -15.25 4.17
C ARG A 515 -22.07 -14.82 3.02
N GLU A 516 -21.55 -14.55 1.82
CA GLU A 516 -22.35 -14.21 0.65
C GLU A 516 -23.33 -15.34 0.28
N PHE A 517 -22.89 -16.60 0.45
CA PHE A 517 -23.75 -17.75 0.26
C PHE A 517 -24.84 -17.84 1.33
N LEU A 518 -24.49 -17.60 2.60
CA LEU A 518 -25.45 -17.56 3.73
C LEU A 518 -26.44 -16.39 3.60
N ASP A 519 -25.97 -15.21 3.19
CA ASP A 519 -26.81 -14.02 3.00
C ASP A 519 -27.76 -14.18 1.80
N SER A 520 -27.29 -14.84 0.71
CA SER A 520 -28.15 -15.13 -0.43
C SER A 520 -29.28 -16.11 -0.11
N GLN A 521 -29.02 -17.06 0.79
CA GLN A 521 -30.04 -17.99 1.29
C GLN A 521 -30.98 -17.33 2.32
N ALA A 522 -30.45 -16.47 3.20
CA ALA A 522 -31.25 -15.74 4.19
C ALA A 522 -32.24 -14.75 3.56
N MET A 523 -31.99 -14.28 2.34
CA MET A 523 -32.91 -13.39 1.59
C MET A 523 -34.02 -14.12 0.86
N SER A 524 -33.99 -15.47 0.79
CA SER A 524 -34.98 -16.26 0.03
C SER A 524 -36.25 -16.65 0.81
N SER A 525 -36.34 -16.42 2.13
CA SER A 525 -37.58 -16.65 2.89
C SER A 525 -37.83 -15.59 3.98
N PRO A 526 -38.70 -14.61 3.70
CA PRO A 526 -39.10 -13.60 4.70
C PRO A 526 -39.97 -14.11 5.85
N GLU A 527 -40.51 -15.31 5.80
CA GLU A 527 -41.57 -15.79 6.70
C GLU A 527 -41.11 -16.54 7.93
N ASP A 528 -39.86 -17.01 8.01
CA ASP A 528 -39.36 -17.86 9.09
C ASP A 528 -38.52 -17.15 10.16
N ARG A 529 -38.86 -15.92 10.53
CA ARG A 529 -38.26 -15.29 11.73
C ARG A 529 -38.89 -15.86 13.01
N VAL A 530 -38.66 -17.12 13.31
CA VAL A 530 -38.83 -17.64 14.67
C VAL A 530 -37.73 -17.03 15.53
N LEU A 531 -38.13 -16.34 16.61
CA LEU A 531 -37.19 -15.78 17.60
C LEU A 531 -36.48 -16.95 18.33
N LEU A 532 -35.32 -17.30 17.81
CA LEU A 532 -34.43 -18.29 18.44
C LEU A 532 -33.73 -17.65 19.64
N SER A 533 -33.46 -18.45 20.66
CA SER A 533 -32.60 -18.00 21.76
C SER A 533 -31.17 -17.72 21.25
N PRO A 534 -30.37 -16.87 21.94
CA PRO A 534 -28.99 -16.57 21.53
C PRO A 534 -28.10 -17.83 21.40
N GLU A 535 -28.35 -18.87 22.21
CA GLU A 535 -27.60 -20.13 22.18
C GLU A 535 -27.97 -20.99 20.95
N GLU A 536 -29.25 -21.09 20.62
CA GLU A 536 -29.73 -21.79 19.41
C GLU A 536 -29.27 -21.09 18.13
N SER A 537 -29.28 -19.73 18.11
CA SER A 537 -28.76 -18.95 17.00
C SER A 537 -27.25 -19.20 16.80
N HIS A 538 -26.49 -19.37 17.89
CA HIS A 538 -25.05 -19.65 17.85
C HIS A 538 -24.75 -21.09 17.38
N ALA A 539 -25.55 -22.08 17.80
CA ALA A 539 -25.42 -23.46 17.36
C ALA A 539 -25.73 -23.59 15.86
N ARG A 540 -26.84 -23.05 15.40
CA ARG A 540 -27.20 -23.04 13.96
C ARG A 540 -26.19 -22.30 13.09
N MET A 541 -25.61 -21.20 13.59
CA MET A 541 -24.57 -20.48 12.87
C MET A 541 -23.28 -21.32 12.71
N LYS A 542 -22.90 -22.09 13.73
CA LYS A 542 -21.76 -23.01 13.65
C LYS A 542 -22.01 -24.13 12.63
N GLU A 543 -23.19 -24.69 12.59
CA GLU A 543 -23.56 -25.75 11.63
C GLU A 543 -23.56 -25.24 10.19
N ARG A 544 -24.12 -24.05 9.95
CA ARG A 544 -24.09 -23.40 8.64
C ARG A 544 -22.66 -23.05 8.19
N ILE A 545 -21.81 -22.59 9.10
CA ILE A 545 -20.39 -22.34 8.81
C ILE A 545 -19.67 -23.65 8.44
N LEU A 546 -19.94 -24.73 9.18
CA LEU A 546 -19.37 -26.03 8.88
C LEU A 546 -19.85 -26.56 7.53
N GLY A 547 -21.14 -26.43 7.23
CA GLY A 547 -21.71 -26.81 5.94
C GLY A 547 -21.09 -26.08 4.75
N ALA A 548 -20.94 -24.76 4.86
CA ALA A 548 -20.27 -23.94 3.86
C ALA A 548 -18.80 -24.35 3.67
N HIS A 549 -18.10 -24.68 4.76
CA HIS A 549 -16.71 -25.17 4.68
C HIS A 549 -16.60 -26.50 3.95
N LEU A 550 -17.51 -27.45 4.18
CA LEU A 550 -17.50 -28.75 3.52
C LEU A 550 -17.74 -28.63 2.01
N VAL A 551 -18.67 -27.77 1.59
CA VAL A 551 -18.91 -27.50 0.15
C VAL A 551 -17.67 -26.87 -0.49
N LEU A 552 -17.06 -25.88 0.17
CA LEU A 552 -15.87 -25.21 -0.33
C LEU A 552 -14.65 -26.14 -0.40
N LEU A 553 -14.48 -27.03 0.58
CA LEU A 553 -13.44 -28.05 0.58
C LEU A 553 -13.58 -28.97 -0.62
N ALA A 554 -14.80 -29.41 -0.94
CA ALA A 554 -15.06 -30.24 -2.10
C ALA A 554 -14.69 -29.57 -3.43
N GLU A 555 -14.81 -28.23 -3.51
CA GLU A 555 -14.45 -27.45 -4.70
C GLU A 555 -12.96 -27.14 -4.81
N GLN A 556 -12.24 -27.09 -3.69
CA GLN A 556 -10.79 -26.76 -3.64
C GLN A 556 -9.89 -27.98 -3.93
N VAL A 557 -10.45 -29.19 -3.99
CA VAL A 557 -9.67 -30.38 -4.34
C VAL A 557 -9.32 -30.36 -5.82
N ASN A 558 -8.07 -30.05 -6.11
CA ASN A 558 -7.48 -30.07 -7.45
C ASN A 558 -6.18 -30.89 -7.46
N ASP A 559 -5.61 -31.12 -8.63
CA ASP A 559 -4.39 -31.92 -8.78
C ASP A 559 -3.14 -31.28 -8.13
N ASP A 560 -3.17 -29.99 -7.83
CA ASP A 560 -2.04 -29.25 -7.24
C ASP A 560 -1.93 -29.42 -5.72
N ASN A 561 -3.01 -29.91 -5.05
CA ASN A 561 -3.03 -30.10 -3.61
C ASN A 561 -3.12 -31.59 -3.24
N ALA A 562 -2.00 -32.31 -3.36
CA ALA A 562 -1.91 -33.75 -3.15
C ALA A 562 -2.40 -34.17 -1.75
N ILE A 563 -2.08 -33.41 -0.70
CA ILE A 563 -2.48 -33.75 0.69
C ILE A 563 -4.00 -33.67 0.86
N LEU A 564 -4.64 -32.63 0.32
CA LEU A 564 -6.09 -32.48 0.40
C LEU A 564 -6.80 -33.51 -0.48
N ARG A 565 -6.26 -33.83 -1.65
CA ARG A 565 -6.76 -34.85 -2.56
C ARG A 565 -6.72 -36.23 -1.94
N ASP A 566 -5.60 -36.60 -1.30
CA ASP A 566 -5.43 -37.90 -0.64
C ASP A 566 -6.39 -38.04 0.56
N ALA A 567 -6.56 -36.97 1.36
CA ALA A 567 -7.51 -36.97 2.48
C ALA A 567 -8.97 -37.09 2.00
N VAL A 568 -9.34 -36.43 0.89
CA VAL A 568 -10.68 -36.52 0.31
C VAL A 568 -10.90 -37.88 -0.39
N ALA A 569 -9.87 -38.46 -1.01
CA ALA A 569 -9.92 -39.83 -1.55
C ALA A 569 -10.14 -40.84 -0.43
N GLU A 570 -9.40 -40.72 0.67
CA GLU A 570 -9.56 -41.60 1.86
C GLU A 570 -10.98 -41.47 2.45
N PHE A 571 -11.54 -40.26 2.51
CA PHE A 571 -12.92 -40.01 2.91
C PHE A 571 -13.93 -40.62 1.93
N GLY A 572 -13.65 -40.66 0.62
CA GLY A 572 -14.44 -41.28 -0.43
C GLY A 572 -14.26 -42.79 -0.58
N GLY A 573 -13.46 -43.42 0.29
CA GLY A 573 -13.17 -44.90 0.20
C GLY A 573 -12.20 -45.23 -0.94
N GLY A 574 -11.25 -44.38 -1.24
CA GLY A 574 -10.25 -44.50 -2.29
C GLY A 574 -10.58 -43.71 -3.58
N ASP A 575 -11.75 -43.08 -3.64
CA ASP A 575 -12.19 -42.31 -4.81
C ASP A 575 -12.37 -40.84 -4.47
N VAL A 576 -11.63 -39.95 -5.15
CA VAL A 576 -11.64 -38.48 -4.94
C VAL A 576 -13.00 -37.89 -5.30
N GLU A 577 -13.60 -38.29 -6.42
CA GLU A 577 -14.89 -37.73 -6.87
C GLU A 577 -16.03 -38.10 -5.95
N ARG A 578 -15.99 -39.35 -5.46
CA ARG A 578 -16.91 -39.79 -4.42
C ARG A 578 -16.73 -39.04 -3.12
N GLY A 579 -15.49 -38.77 -2.71
CA GLY A 579 -15.17 -37.93 -1.55
C GLY A 579 -15.70 -36.52 -1.68
N LYS A 580 -15.51 -35.90 -2.82
CA LYS A 580 -16.07 -34.54 -3.14
C LYS A 580 -17.60 -34.54 -3.07
N GLN A 581 -18.23 -35.59 -3.61
CA GLN A 581 -19.69 -35.71 -3.63
C GLN A 581 -20.26 -35.85 -2.22
N LEU A 582 -19.61 -36.65 -1.37
CA LEU A 582 -19.97 -36.81 0.04
C LEU A 582 -19.83 -35.49 0.82
N LEU A 583 -18.74 -34.76 0.61
CA LEU A 583 -18.54 -33.42 1.24
C LEU A 583 -19.57 -32.40 0.82
N ARG A 584 -19.91 -32.36 -0.49
CA ARG A 584 -20.96 -31.47 -1.01
C ARG A 584 -22.33 -31.80 -0.41
N SER A 585 -22.68 -33.07 -0.38
CA SER A 585 -23.95 -33.55 0.18
C SER A 585 -24.07 -33.23 1.68
N ALA A 586 -22.99 -33.47 2.46
CA ALA A 586 -22.93 -33.11 3.87
C ALA A 586 -23.09 -31.59 4.08
N GLY A 587 -22.36 -30.84 3.31
CA GLY A 587 -22.42 -29.38 3.38
C GLY A 587 -23.81 -28.84 3.03
N THR A 588 -24.45 -29.37 1.99
CA THR A 588 -25.79 -28.96 1.58
C THR A 588 -26.84 -29.29 2.64
N MET A 589 -26.76 -30.45 3.27
CA MET A 589 -27.67 -30.84 4.37
C MET A 589 -27.56 -29.87 5.59
N LEU A 590 -26.36 -29.43 5.92
CA LEU A 590 -26.14 -28.49 7.02
C LEU A 590 -26.57 -27.05 6.69
N LEU A 591 -26.68 -26.73 5.40
CA LEU A 591 -27.05 -25.39 4.91
C LEU A 591 -28.55 -25.24 4.67
N THR A 592 -29.32 -26.31 4.51
CA THR A 592 -30.75 -26.27 4.16
C THR A 592 -31.62 -26.78 5.29
N GLU A 593 -32.81 -26.16 5.40
CA GLU A 593 -33.90 -26.65 6.23
C GLU A 593 -35.04 -27.26 5.37
N ASP A 594 -34.85 -27.29 4.05
CA ASP A 594 -35.85 -27.77 3.11
C ASP A 594 -35.95 -29.31 3.13
N PRO A 595 -37.12 -29.90 3.49
CA PRO A 595 -37.30 -31.36 3.53
C PRO A 595 -37.07 -32.03 2.17
N GLU A 596 -37.38 -31.38 1.05
CA GLU A 596 -37.19 -31.95 -0.29
C GLU A 596 -35.71 -32.13 -0.61
N VAL A 597 -34.86 -31.18 -0.22
CA VAL A 597 -33.40 -31.29 -0.41
C VAL A 597 -32.79 -32.31 0.52
N ILE A 598 -33.33 -32.50 1.74
CA ILE A 598 -32.90 -33.54 2.65
C ILE A 598 -33.25 -34.95 2.07
N ASP A 599 -34.40 -35.11 1.47
CA ASP A 599 -34.84 -36.35 0.85
C ASP A 599 -33.99 -36.72 -0.38
N GLU A 600 -33.49 -35.76 -1.17
CA GLU A 600 -32.53 -36.02 -2.25
C GLU A 600 -31.20 -36.61 -1.76
N HIS A 601 -30.86 -36.40 -0.49
CA HIS A 601 -29.62 -36.89 0.13
C HIS A 601 -29.85 -38.03 1.14
N GLU A 602 -30.97 -38.72 1.06
CA GLU A 602 -31.36 -39.86 1.98
C GLU A 602 -30.25 -40.88 2.16
N THR A 603 -29.61 -41.29 1.05
CA THR A 603 -28.53 -42.32 1.10
C THR A 603 -27.35 -41.84 1.95
N PHE A 604 -27.06 -40.56 1.92
CA PHE A 604 -25.99 -39.94 2.68
C PHE A 604 -26.36 -39.80 4.16
N ALA A 605 -27.62 -39.45 4.48
CA ALA A 605 -28.13 -39.34 5.85
C ALA A 605 -28.04 -40.74 6.57
N VAL A 606 -28.39 -41.82 5.87
CA VAL A 606 -28.25 -43.21 6.39
C VAL A 606 -26.78 -43.54 6.65
N GLU A 607 -25.87 -43.14 5.78
CA GLU A 607 -24.45 -43.42 5.93
C GLU A 607 -23.81 -42.60 7.07
N LEU A 608 -24.20 -41.33 7.22
CA LEU A 608 -23.83 -40.48 8.36
C LEU A 608 -24.37 -40.96 9.69
N SER A 609 -25.63 -41.42 9.72
CA SER A 609 -26.26 -41.95 10.92
C SER A 609 -25.53 -43.21 11.44
N LYS A 610 -24.96 -44.02 10.54
CA LYS A 610 -24.16 -45.22 10.90
C LYS A 610 -22.76 -44.89 11.42
N ARG A 611 -22.24 -43.69 11.16
CA ARG A 611 -20.88 -43.24 11.54
C ARG A 611 -20.94 -42.44 12.83
N GLY A 612 -20.90 -43.11 13.99
CA GLY A 612 -21.06 -42.48 15.31
C GLY A 612 -20.14 -41.32 15.66
N GLN A 613 -19.00 -41.13 14.94
CA GLN A 613 -18.04 -40.05 15.20
C GLN A 613 -18.47 -38.68 14.66
N LEU A 614 -19.29 -38.62 13.60
CA LEU A 614 -19.86 -37.38 13.12
C LEU A 614 -21.02 -36.89 13.98
N LYS A 615 -21.73 -37.82 14.66
CA LYS A 615 -22.82 -37.49 15.58
C LYS A 615 -22.36 -36.66 16.78
N GLU A 616 -21.13 -36.89 17.28
CA GLU A 616 -20.55 -36.13 18.39
C GLU A 616 -20.22 -34.67 18.04
N MET A 617 -20.15 -34.35 16.73
CA MET A 617 -19.84 -33.02 16.24
C MET A 617 -21.06 -32.20 15.80
N LEU A 618 -22.21 -32.84 15.64
CA LEU A 618 -23.46 -32.24 15.20
C LEU A 618 -24.34 -31.90 16.43
N SER A 619 -25.18 -30.87 16.30
CA SER A 619 -26.16 -30.59 17.34
C SER A 619 -27.17 -31.73 17.48
N ASP A 620 -27.80 -31.85 18.66
CA ASP A 620 -28.82 -32.86 18.93
C ASP A 620 -29.99 -32.79 17.92
N GLU A 621 -30.30 -31.58 17.42
CA GLU A 621 -31.38 -31.38 16.46
C GLU A 621 -31.02 -31.92 15.06
N VAL A 622 -29.80 -31.68 14.56
CA VAL A 622 -29.32 -32.24 13.29
C VAL A 622 -29.17 -33.76 13.38
N THR A 623 -28.69 -34.27 14.51
CA THR A 623 -28.62 -35.67 14.79
C THR A 623 -30.02 -36.35 14.77
N ALA A 624 -31.01 -35.71 15.39
CA ALA A 624 -32.39 -36.20 15.38
C ALA A 624 -33.01 -36.18 13.96
N ARG A 625 -32.73 -35.20 13.14
CA ARG A 625 -33.17 -35.11 11.72
C ARG A 625 -32.53 -36.24 10.88
N LEU A 626 -31.21 -36.49 11.06
CA LEU A 626 -30.49 -37.56 10.37
C LEU A 626 -31.05 -38.95 10.76
N ASP A 627 -31.33 -39.15 12.06
CA ASP A 627 -31.91 -40.40 12.55
C ASP A 627 -33.35 -40.56 12.04
N ALA A 628 -34.17 -39.52 11.97
CA ALA A 628 -35.52 -39.58 11.43
C ALA A 628 -35.54 -39.88 9.92
N VAL A 629 -34.57 -39.39 9.14
CA VAL A 629 -34.41 -39.75 7.72
C VAL A 629 -33.97 -41.18 7.59
N ALA A 630 -33.00 -41.63 8.41
CA ALA A 630 -32.54 -43.03 8.43
C ALA A 630 -33.65 -44.04 8.82
N GLU A 631 -34.52 -43.66 9.80
CA GLU A 631 -35.69 -44.47 10.17
C GLU A 631 -36.73 -44.54 9.04
N ARG A 632 -37.01 -43.41 8.33
CA ARG A 632 -37.91 -43.40 7.16
C ARG A 632 -37.42 -44.34 6.07
N VAL A 633 -36.16 -44.27 5.73
CA VAL A 633 -35.55 -45.15 4.70
C VAL A 633 -35.60 -46.60 5.12
N ALA A 634 -35.42 -46.91 6.43
CA ALA A 634 -35.50 -48.27 6.94
C ALA A 634 -36.94 -48.85 6.93
N GLN A 635 -37.98 -47.98 6.93
CA GLN A 635 -39.40 -48.37 6.91
C GLN A 635 -39.99 -48.42 5.48
N GLN A 636 -39.27 -48.03 4.44
CA GLN A 636 -39.74 -48.15 3.07
C GLN A 636 -39.84 -49.62 2.61
N PRO A 637 -40.95 -50.00 1.93
CA PRO A 637 -41.07 -51.36 1.41
C PRO A 637 -39.99 -51.62 0.35
N THR A 638 -39.40 -52.81 0.40
CA THR A 638 -38.27 -53.24 -0.42
C THR A 638 -38.54 -53.38 -1.94
N ASP A 639 -39.73 -53.00 -2.44
CA ASP A 639 -40.19 -53.25 -3.80
C ASP A 639 -40.09 -52.07 -4.78
N VAL A 640 -39.49 -50.95 -4.39
CA VAL A 640 -39.18 -49.87 -5.32
C VAL A 640 -37.80 -50.10 -5.92
N PRO A 641 -37.62 -50.03 -7.28
CA PRO A 641 -36.31 -50.22 -7.88
C PRO A 641 -35.40 -49.08 -7.48
N THR A 642 -34.62 -49.30 -6.45
CA THR A 642 -33.59 -48.41 -5.96
C THR A 642 -32.52 -48.25 -7.02
N LYS A 643 -32.15 -47.01 -7.33
CA LYS A 643 -30.88 -46.66 -8.00
C LYS A 643 -29.75 -47.49 -7.39
N PRO A 644 -28.71 -47.84 -8.15
CA PRO A 644 -27.78 -48.93 -7.79
C PRO A 644 -27.31 -48.80 -6.34
N ARG A 645 -27.61 -49.85 -5.55
CA ARG A 645 -27.08 -50.02 -4.21
C ARG A 645 -25.57 -49.86 -4.26
N ILE A 646 -25.07 -48.89 -3.54
CA ILE A 646 -23.65 -48.81 -3.19
C ILE A 646 -23.44 -49.94 -2.20
N ASP A 647 -22.94 -51.07 -2.68
CA ASP A 647 -22.62 -52.21 -1.85
C ASP A 647 -21.66 -51.79 -0.72
N THR A 648 -22.05 -52.12 0.48
CA THR A 648 -21.33 -52.15 1.74
C THR A 648 -19.87 -51.75 1.68
N VAL A 649 -19.58 -50.60 2.25
CA VAL A 649 -18.21 -50.15 2.52
C VAL A 649 -17.75 -50.78 3.83
N ASP A 650 -17.49 -52.11 3.80
CA ASP A 650 -16.70 -52.81 4.79
C ASP A 650 -15.22 -52.57 4.47
N GLY A 651 -14.62 -51.56 5.01
CA GLY A 651 -13.19 -51.28 4.83
C GLY A 651 -12.69 -49.87 5.05
N ILE A 652 -13.53 -48.94 5.47
CA ILE A 652 -13.03 -47.60 5.79
C ILE A 652 -12.54 -47.60 7.26
N ASP A 653 -11.21 -47.46 7.40
CA ASP A 653 -10.55 -47.35 8.69
C ASP A 653 -11.06 -46.10 9.44
N GLY A 654 -11.69 -46.28 10.61
CA GLY A 654 -12.12 -45.19 11.49
C GLY A 654 -10.97 -44.24 11.90
N GLY A 655 -9.72 -44.68 11.74
CA GLY A 655 -8.53 -43.85 11.89
C GLY A 655 -8.34 -42.80 10.79
N ALA A 656 -8.80 -43.11 9.55
CA ALA A 656 -8.71 -42.18 8.42
C ALA A 656 -9.69 -41.04 8.58
N ILE A 657 -10.93 -41.34 9.02
CA ILE A 657 -11.95 -40.32 9.33
C ILE A 657 -11.49 -39.44 10.49
N ARG A 658 -10.88 -40.02 11.52
CA ARG A 658 -10.33 -39.32 12.66
C ARG A 658 -9.19 -38.38 12.25
N ARG A 659 -8.31 -38.79 11.32
CA ARG A 659 -7.24 -37.93 10.79
C ARG A 659 -7.80 -36.76 9.93
N ALA A 660 -8.78 -37.03 9.07
CA ALA A 660 -9.42 -35.98 8.27
C ALA A 660 -10.18 -34.99 9.15
N VAL A 661 -10.91 -35.46 10.16
CA VAL A 661 -11.58 -34.61 11.16
C VAL A 661 -10.58 -33.86 12.03
N MET A 662 -9.47 -34.46 12.48
CA MET A 662 -8.40 -33.75 13.20
C MET A 662 -7.67 -32.74 12.34
N MET A 663 -7.48 -32.95 11.02
CA MET A 663 -6.92 -31.97 10.12
C MET A 663 -7.89 -30.80 9.92
N LEU A 664 -9.18 -31.07 9.81
CA LEU A 664 -10.24 -30.05 9.76
C LEU A 664 -10.33 -29.30 11.10
N ASP A 665 -10.25 -29.99 12.21
CA ASP A 665 -10.29 -29.42 13.56
C ASP A 665 -8.99 -28.64 13.87
N SER A 666 -7.83 -29.14 13.46
CA SER A 666 -6.56 -28.43 13.62
C SER A 666 -6.48 -27.17 12.73
N ALA A 667 -7.04 -27.18 11.53
CA ALA A 667 -7.17 -25.99 10.69
C ALA A 667 -8.19 -25.01 11.30
N TYR A 668 -9.29 -25.49 11.86
CA TYR A 668 -10.29 -24.69 12.56
C TYR A 668 -9.75 -24.14 13.89
N VAL A 669 -9.08 -24.97 14.70
CA VAL A 669 -8.45 -24.55 15.98
C VAL A 669 -7.28 -23.60 15.73
N ALA A 670 -6.49 -23.80 14.68
CA ALA A 670 -5.45 -22.84 14.28
C ALA A 670 -6.04 -21.50 13.84
N ASP A 671 -7.18 -21.51 13.14
CA ASP A 671 -7.89 -20.29 12.73
C ASP A 671 -8.58 -19.61 13.93
N VAL A 672 -9.23 -20.37 14.83
CA VAL A 672 -9.82 -19.83 16.07
C VAL A 672 -8.76 -19.38 17.07
N ALA A 673 -7.64 -20.08 17.19
CA ALA A 673 -6.52 -19.65 18.03
C ALA A 673 -5.83 -18.39 17.48
N SER A 674 -5.77 -18.21 16.17
CA SER A 674 -5.28 -16.98 15.55
C SER A 674 -6.17 -15.75 15.82
N ARG A 675 -7.44 -15.97 16.20
CA ARG A 675 -8.42 -14.90 16.51
C ARG A 675 -8.50 -14.52 17.99
N ARG A 676 -7.84 -15.27 18.89
CA ARG A 676 -7.86 -15.02 20.34
C ARG A 676 -6.61 -14.40 20.92
N TRP A 677 -5.62 -14.05 20.08
CA TRP A 677 -4.39 -13.39 20.54
C TRP A 677 -4.10 -12.09 19.79
#